data_4459b42d1faf4c8b5acaa8729e30b843
#
_entry.id   4459b42d1faf4c8b5acaa8729e30b843
#
_cell.length_a   1.000
_cell.length_b   1.000
_cell.length_c   1.000
_cell.angle_alpha   90.00
_cell.angle_beta   90.00
_cell.angle_gamma   90.00
#
_symmetry.space_group_name_H-M   'P 1'
#
loop_
_entity.id
_entity.type
_entity.pdbx_description
1 polymer ?
#
loop_
_entity_poly.entity_id
_entity_poly.type
_entity_poly.pdbx_seq_one_letter_code
_entity_poly.pdbx_strand_id
1 'polypeptide(L)'
;MPVRIAGYHRVVEIEAELAELGRERDPSPLFLVPSPGDRGLLRDILADSVSFGASEPSILRWEDLYRVTSREMETPREERRRQIDPPDHWLIVRHVLKCFIAREEEKSIPPGTRHSGFVWTLGEDLRELLREEVPPEALALSLGCSSCTEGSGCTRLPAPGALLCRLYRDYLSYLEHHSLTDSAQSASVTRVTLSGNPARATRWVAGRAFVFAGFMSFTRSQTGLIRELSRLGARVIVFMPESGLDIHDARAQLTADLQGGNSGTIPEPVPLLTVSAGDHRMELETLARNLALWSSGEGEFRMRLEKPFPGWGDIGLSVDPLRLGCTEEILARYRIPYTVNGGPRVSETPLWKTASSAIEAGSLGYPAEETAHILSQPWISPDGFPLSKCLQEGPRGENAWRNFLKGQGDNGVSAFFERMVSFVSSIARGGTPSELLRSLRSLSGEGDPPDTGLSISRFILDHPSLDETARRLNAAVRELDQKLDRMAEMETGIGPAGVDALKGGDAVAFLSAWSERSTVWQPPGRRNSLHLYAGSPPVLARHGIFIATGLTTDAWPGRLRESPLLDDSHKEAIHNNPDTGLSPSHLPLLREKRVQREALLLRMIASADELCIASHPSQDASGRPLQPSRFLESATSRTPPWTVPAGGEPPFSRSMRDVLPRDEETVIEKVEARSSDPPRVPARLKMIPPATPWPSGMLKKVPVSGIDTWKACPFKFYASRVLKIEQGRPYGFDPLEAGNLVHAVWEKVWNHRMDTGGNLTCLLEDCWAQAVEERYPSLKEFPRHLSRLKRNTWRMASLQQEMEDAGLADDRVSQEREQMIEIDLDGVLFRGKFDRIDILKDGTAVIFDYKTGRGNGLAGSMQLPAYAVLLEKAKGIKTSGYAFLSQADCSVTGRLEGSAGAILARWKKRSRNGLTDMISLASETLGAMSXSVTESRFPPDYTNTEVCRYCEFQEICRRKESPVTVSAEEGNGDAD
;
A
#
# COMPACT_ATOMS: atom_id res chain seq x y z
N MET A 1 -9.81 -49.95 8.19
CA MET A 1 -8.76 -49.84 9.24
C MET A 1 -8.94 -48.54 9.95
N PRO A 2 -8.69 -48.44 11.27
CA PRO A 2 -8.83 -47.12 11.95
C PRO A 2 -7.80 -46.14 11.42
N VAL A 3 -8.19 -44.86 11.37
CA VAL A 3 -7.26 -43.80 11.05
C VAL A 3 -6.31 -43.62 12.24
N ARG A 4 -5.00 -43.57 11.98
CA ARG A 4 -4.02 -43.29 13.03
C ARG A 4 -3.68 -41.78 13.01
N ILE A 5 -3.83 -41.14 14.15
CA ILE A 5 -3.53 -39.71 14.33
C ILE A 5 -2.41 -39.61 15.39
N ALA A 6 -1.24 -39.11 14.96
CA ALA A 6 -0.06 -38.96 15.80
C ALA A 6 0.27 -37.47 15.99
N GLY A 7 0.36 -37.05 17.23
CA GLY A 7 0.80 -35.71 17.60
C GLY A 7 2.32 -35.62 17.62
N TYR A 8 2.85 -34.42 17.31
CA TYR A 8 4.29 -34.13 17.43
C TYR A 8 4.49 -32.65 17.81
N HIS A 9 5.55 -32.37 18.54
CA HIS A 9 5.93 -30.99 18.88
C HIS A 9 7.04 -30.48 17.97
N ARG A 10 8.05 -31.34 17.72
CA ARG A 10 9.17 -31.01 16.83
C ARG A 10 9.22 -32.00 15.68
N VAL A 11 9.56 -31.52 14.48
CA VAL A 11 9.59 -32.34 13.26
C VAL A 11 10.53 -33.59 13.42
N VAL A 12 11.63 -33.43 14.15
CA VAL A 12 12.58 -34.52 14.42
C VAL A 12 11.91 -35.78 15.03
N GLU A 13 10.78 -35.58 15.75
CA GLU A 13 10.06 -36.69 16.40
C GLU A 13 9.42 -37.65 15.39
N ILE A 14 9.11 -37.13 14.18
CA ILE A 14 8.39 -37.89 13.14
C ILE A 14 9.27 -38.22 11.91
N GLU A 15 10.48 -37.65 11.80
CA GLU A 15 11.37 -37.85 10.64
C GLU A 15 11.66 -39.31 10.34
N ALA A 16 12.05 -40.07 11.37
CA ALA A 16 12.39 -41.48 11.22
C ALA A 16 11.20 -42.31 10.69
N GLU A 17 9.99 -42.02 11.19
CA GLU A 17 8.78 -42.74 10.77
C GLU A 17 8.37 -42.32 9.36
N LEU A 18 8.45 -41.00 9.01
CA LEU A 18 8.20 -40.52 7.64
C LEU A 18 9.17 -41.17 6.64
N ALA A 19 10.45 -41.26 7.01
CA ALA A 19 11.48 -41.92 6.20
C ALA A 19 11.19 -43.41 6.00
N GLU A 20 10.75 -44.14 7.07
CA GLU A 20 10.35 -45.54 6.99
C GLU A 20 9.17 -45.73 6.06
N LEU A 21 8.13 -44.91 6.19
CA LEU A 21 6.97 -44.96 5.32
C LEU A 21 7.39 -44.70 3.85
N GLY A 22 8.36 -43.81 3.61
CA GLY A 22 8.89 -43.47 2.28
C GLY A 22 9.59 -44.65 1.59
N ARG A 23 9.99 -45.71 2.36
CA ARG A 23 10.63 -46.91 1.81
C ARG A 23 9.65 -47.95 1.30
N GLU A 24 8.37 -47.81 1.63
CA GLU A 24 7.33 -48.78 1.19
C GLU A 24 7.17 -48.72 -0.33
N ARG A 25 6.97 -49.87 -0.99
CA ARG A 25 6.96 -49.94 -2.46
C ARG A 25 5.68 -50.48 -3.08
N ASP A 26 4.99 -51.38 -2.41
CA ASP A 26 3.81 -52.04 -3.02
C ASP A 26 2.66 -52.16 -2.02
N PRO A 27 1.64 -51.27 -2.14
CA PRO A 27 1.60 -50.08 -3.00
C PRO A 27 2.38 -48.88 -2.40
N SER A 28 3.05 -48.12 -3.24
CA SER A 28 3.82 -46.98 -2.78
C SER A 28 2.92 -45.94 -2.10
N PRO A 29 3.38 -45.31 -1.02
CA PRO A 29 2.58 -44.37 -0.25
C PRO A 29 2.37 -43.06 -1.01
N LEU A 30 1.28 -42.36 -0.66
CA LEU A 30 1.00 -41.02 -1.12
C LEU A 30 1.09 -40.07 0.09
N PHE A 31 1.99 -39.13 0.00
CA PHE A 31 2.17 -38.10 1.04
C PHE A 31 1.38 -36.83 0.67
N LEU A 32 0.67 -36.29 1.61
CA LEU A 32 -0.07 -35.02 1.43
C LEU A 32 0.48 -33.97 2.38
N VAL A 33 0.68 -32.76 1.82
CA VAL A 33 1.19 -31.60 2.55
C VAL A 33 0.37 -30.36 2.23
N PRO A 34 0.29 -29.37 3.16
CA PRO A 34 -0.55 -28.17 2.94
C PRO A 34 0.06 -27.15 1.97
N SER A 35 1.39 -27.08 1.85
CA SER A 35 2.03 -26.00 1.12
C SER A 35 3.17 -26.46 0.21
N PRO A 36 3.53 -25.67 -0.83
CA PRO A 36 4.72 -25.98 -1.65
C PRO A 36 6.02 -26.02 -0.84
N GLY A 37 6.13 -25.20 0.21
CA GLY A 37 7.29 -25.22 1.12
C GLY A 37 7.40 -26.53 1.88
N ASP A 38 6.28 -27.01 2.44
CA ASP A 38 6.25 -28.32 3.13
C ASP A 38 6.61 -29.47 2.17
N ARG A 39 6.21 -29.36 0.88
CA ARG A 39 6.56 -30.36 -0.15
C ARG A 39 8.07 -30.46 -0.32
N GLY A 40 8.77 -29.34 -0.36
CA GLY A 40 10.25 -29.31 -0.44
C GLY A 40 10.89 -29.95 0.77
N LEU A 41 10.48 -29.55 1.97
CA LEU A 41 11.02 -30.05 3.23
C LEU A 41 10.77 -31.56 3.39
N LEU A 42 9.57 -32.03 3.08
CA LEU A 42 9.24 -33.44 3.15
C LEU A 42 10.06 -34.24 2.13
N ARG A 43 10.30 -33.67 0.93
CA ARG A 43 11.18 -34.32 -0.06
C ARG A 43 12.58 -34.49 0.51
N ASP A 44 13.12 -33.49 1.21
CA ASP A 44 14.45 -33.60 1.83
C ASP A 44 14.48 -34.68 2.93
N ILE A 45 13.45 -34.76 3.77
CA ILE A 45 13.30 -35.84 4.79
C ILE A 45 13.28 -37.21 4.11
N LEU A 46 12.52 -37.36 3.03
CA LEU A 46 12.38 -38.65 2.33
C LEU A 46 13.60 -39.00 1.46
N ALA A 47 14.38 -37.99 1.01
CA ALA A 47 15.56 -38.21 0.18
C ALA A 47 16.59 -39.14 0.84
N ASP A 48 16.78 -39.04 2.15
CA ASP A 48 17.68 -39.87 2.91
C ASP A 48 17.19 -41.34 3.02
N SER A 49 15.92 -41.58 2.74
CA SER A 49 15.29 -42.89 2.82
C SER A 49 15.31 -43.67 1.49
N VAL A 50 15.54 -42.96 0.35
CA VAL A 50 15.41 -43.53 -1.01
C VAL A 50 16.77 -44.03 -1.49
N SER A 51 16.86 -45.32 -1.83
CA SER A 51 18.04 -45.89 -2.47
C SER A 51 18.26 -45.34 -3.86
N PHE A 52 19.49 -45.17 -4.27
CA PHE A 52 19.87 -44.68 -5.59
C PHE A 52 19.15 -45.49 -6.68
N GLY A 53 18.43 -44.80 -7.55
CA GLY A 53 17.68 -45.40 -8.67
C GLY A 53 16.23 -45.79 -8.34
N ALA A 54 15.77 -45.60 -7.10
CA ALA A 54 14.39 -45.87 -6.75
C ALA A 54 13.45 -44.72 -7.15
N SER A 55 12.20 -45.03 -7.43
CA SER A 55 11.16 -44.01 -7.75
C SER A 55 10.92 -43.16 -6.50
N GLU A 56 10.90 -41.84 -6.72
CA GLU A 56 10.61 -40.85 -5.67
C GLU A 56 9.16 -40.99 -5.19
N PRO A 57 8.92 -41.04 -3.85
CA PRO A 57 7.55 -41.08 -3.34
C PRO A 57 6.74 -39.86 -3.82
N SER A 58 5.45 -40.06 -4.07
CA SER A 58 4.56 -38.99 -4.54
C SER A 58 4.17 -38.09 -3.38
N ILE A 59 4.61 -36.85 -3.44
CA ILE A 59 4.25 -35.79 -2.46
C ILE A 59 3.27 -34.83 -3.13
N LEU A 60 2.05 -34.77 -2.64
CA LEU A 60 0.91 -34.12 -3.26
C LEU A 60 0.34 -33.02 -2.33
N ARG A 61 -0.32 -32.06 -2.95
CA ARG A 61 -1.26 -31.17 -2.27
C ARG A 61 -2.69 -31.63 -2.63
N TRP A 62 -3.70 -31.01 -2.04
CA TRP A 62 -5.11 -31.38 -2.31
C TRP A 62 -5.46 -31.30 -3.80
N GLU A 63 -4.98 -30.26 -4.50
CA GLU A 63 -5.24 -30.07 -5.93
C GLU A 63 -4.56 -31.16 -6.78
N ASP A 64 -3.37 -31.56 -6.38
CA ASP A 64 -2.63 -32.64 -7.04
C ASP A 64 -3.33 -33.98 -6.83
N LEU A 65 -3.85 -34.24 -5.63
CA LEU A 65 -4.60 -35.46 -5.31
C LEU A 65 -5.84 -35.58 -6.21
N TYR A 66 -6.59 -34.46 -6.42
CA TYR A 66 -7.72 -34.47 -7.35
C TYR A 66 -7.31 -34.89 -8.76
N ARG A 67 -6.23 -34.31 -9.27
CA ARG A 67 -5.72 -34.62 -10.62
C ARG A 67 -5.29 -36.09 -10.75
N VAL A 68 -4.57 -36.59 -9.74
CA VAL A 68 -4.14 -38.01 -9.69
C VAL A 68 -5.37 -38.93 -9.64
N THR A 69 -6.32 -38.65 -8.75
CA THR A 69 -7.55 -39.45 -8.60
C THR A 69 -8.36 -39.47 -9.89
N SER A 70 -8.57 -38.31 -10.55
CA SER A 70 -9.30 -38.23 -11.82
C SER A 70 -8.66 -39.08 -12.92
N ARG A 71 -7.32 -39.12 -12.96
CA ARG A 71 -6.56 -39.98 -13.89
C ARG A 71 -6.72 -41.45 -13.54
N GLU A 72 -6.57 -41.82 -12.28
CA GLU A 72 -6.65 -43.21 -11.80
C GLU A 72 -8.07 -43.75 -11.93
N MET A 73 -9.08 -42.91 -11.76
CA MET A 73 -10.49 -43.31 -11.97
C MET A 73 -10.91 -43.33 -13.46
N GLU A 74 -9.99 -42.96 -14.36
CA GLU A 74 -10.24 -42.84 -15.80
C GLU A 74 -11.42 -41.90 -16.11
N THR A 75 -11.63 -40.89 -15.31
CA THR A 75 -12.66 -39.88 -15.52
C THR A 75 -12.55 -39.32 -16.96
N PRO A 76 -13.59 -39.41 -17.79
CA PRO A 76 -13.52 -38.87 -19.15
C PRO A 76 -13.06 -37.40 -19.14
N ARG A 77 -12.29 -37.02 -20.17
CA ARG A 77 -11.75 -35.67 -20.25
C ARG A 77 -12.84 -34.60 -20.19
N GLU A 78 -13.99 -34.92 -20.78
CA GLU A 78 -15.16 -34.07 -20.83
C GLU A 78 -15.84 -33.87 -19.47
N GLU A 79 -15.70 -34.85 -18.57
CA GLU A 79 -16.26 -34.79 -17.21
C GLU A 79 -15.27 -34.24 -16.15
N ARG A 80 -14.01 -34.03 -16.55
CA ARG A 80 -13.00 -33.51 -15.64
C ARG A 80 -13.22 -31.99 -15.44
N ARG A 81 -13.53 -31.64 -14.23
CA ARG A 81 -13.69 -30.23 -13.87
C ARG A 81 -12.32 -29.55 -13.85
N ARG A 82 -12.27 -28.36 -14.41
CA ARG A 82 -11.06 -27.56 -14.43
C ARG A 82 -10.92 -26.78 -13.12
N GLN A 83 -9.78 -26.91 -12.47
CA GLN A 83 -9.51 -26.18 -11.23
C GLN A 83 -9.14 -24.72 -11.52
N ILE A 84 -9.71 -23.82 -10.74
CA ILE A 84 -9.43 -22.39 -10.78
C ILE A 84 -8.54 -22.02 -9.59
N ASP A 85 -7.58 -21.13 -9.82
CA ASP A 85 -6.68 -20.60 -8.80
C ASP A 85 -7.25 -19.28 -8.19
N PRO A 86 -6.63 -18.74 -7.13
CA PRO A 86 -7.20 -17.55 -6.47
C PRO A 86 -7.42 -16.32 -7.34
N PRO A 87 -6.54 -15.94 -8.29
CA PRO A 87 -6.87 -14.83 -9.19
C PRO A 87 -8.06 -15.11 -10.11
N ASP A 88 -8.19 -16.37 -10.59
CA ASP A 88 -9.33 -16.78 -11.43
C ASP A 88 -10.63 -16.74 -10.60
N HIS A 89 -10.56 -17.18 -9.35
CA HIS A 89 -11.67 -17.11 -8.39
C HIS A 89 -12.21 -15.66 -8.30
N TRP A 90 -11.32 -14.67 -8.15
CA TRP A 90 -11.72 -13.26 -8.07
C TRP A 90 -12.49 -12.81 -9.33
N LEU A 91 -11.99 -13.19 -10.51
CA LEU A 91 -12.65 -12.86 -11.79
C LEU A 91 -14.07 -13.41 -11.85
N ILE A 92 -14.25 -14.66 -11.44
CA ILE A 92 -15.55 -15.35 -11.47
C ILE A 92 -16.49 -14.72 -10.45
N VAL A 93 -16.03 -14.48 -9.22
CA VAL A 93 -16.86 -13.84 -8.18
C VAL A 93 -17.30 -12.45 -8.65
N ARG A 94 -16.38 -11.68 -9.25
CA ARG A 94 -16.69 -10.36 -9.83
C ARG A 94 -17.77 -10.48 -10.93
N HIS A 95 -17.62 -11.45 -11.82
CA HIS A 95 -18.59 -11.68 -12.91
C HIS A 95 -19.99 -12.04 -12.35
N VAL A 96 -20.06 -12.99 -11.42
CA VAL A 96 -21.29 -13.42 -10.75
C VAL A 96 -21.97 -12.22 -10.06
N LEU A 97 -21.18 -11.43 -9.31
CA LEU A 97 -21.67 -10.23 -8.63
C LEU A 97 -22.21 -9.19 -9.64
N LYS A 98 -21.50 -8.99 -10.75
CA LYS A 98 -21.92 -8.05 -11.80
C LYS A 98 -23.24 -8.50 -12.44
N CYS A 99 -23.40 -9.81 -12.76
CA CYS A 99 -24.63 -10.38 -13.27
C CYS A 99 -25.78 -10.24 -12.26
N PHE A 100 -25.49 -10.44 -10.98
CA PHE A 100 -26.46 -10.23 -9.89
C PHE A 100 -26.93 -8.76 -9.87
N ILE A 101 -25.99 -7.82 -9.86
CA ILE A 101 -26.30 -6.37 -9.83
C ILE A 101 -27.16 -5.96 -11.05
N ALA A 102 -26.87 -6.52 -12.22
CA ALA A 102 -27.61 -6.20 -13.45
C ALA A 102 -29.08 -6.69 -13.42
N ARG A 103 -29.36 -7.72 -12.60
CA ARG A 103 -30.74 -8.29 -12.46
C ARG A 103 -31.57 -7.62 -11.37
N GLU A 104 -30.93 -6.90 -10.45
CA GLU A 104 -31.59 -6.31 -9.28
C GLU A 104 -31.92 -4.83 -9.49
N GLU A 105 -32.96 -4.33 -8.81
CA GLU A 105 -33.25 -2.90 -8.76
C GLU A 105 -32.14 -2.16 -8.03
N GLU A 106 -31.69 -1.06 -8.57
CA GLU A 106 -30.55 -0.28 -8.07
C GLU A 106 -30.66 0.08 -6.56
N LYS A 107 -31.87 0.32 -6.08
CA LYS A 107 -32.15 0.68 -4.67
C LYS A 107 -31.97 -0.47 -3.69
N SER A 108 -31.98 -1.73 -4.16
CA SER A 108 -31.86 -2.90 -3.30
C SER A 108 -30.41 -3.35 -3.08
N ILE A 109 -29.44 -2.70 -3.77
CA ILE A 109 -28.02 -3.10 -3.76
C ILE A 109 -27.25 -2.19 -2.79
N PRO A 110 -26.58 -2.72 -1.76
CA PRO A 110 -25.76 -1.89 -0.85
C PRO A 110 -24.68 -1.11 -1.61
N PRO A 111 -24.46 0.18 -1.29
CA PRO A 111 -23.53 1.01 -2.07
C PRO A 111 -22.10 0.49 -2.18
N GLY A 112 -21.64 -0.28 -1.19
CA GLY A 112 -20.26 -0.80 -1.17
C GLY A 112 -20.00 -1.99 -2.09
N THR A 113 -21.05 -2.64 -2.65
CA THR A 113 -20.89 -3.89 -3.41
C THR A 113 -20.11 -3.71 -4.72
N ARG A 114 -20.05 -2.50 -5.25
CA ARG A 114 -19.37 -2.19 -6.53
C ARG A 114 -17.84 -1.99 -6.37
N HIS A 115 -17.32 -2.03 -5.13
CA HIS A 115 -15.88 -1.87 -4.90
C HIS A 115 -15.14 -3.21 -5.00
N SER A 116 -13.93 -3.19 -5.58
CA SER A 116 -13.07 -4.38 -5.71
C SER A 116 -12.81 -5.10 -4.38
N GLY A 117 -12.71 -4.34 -3.29
CA GLY A 117 -12.55 -4.91 -1.94
C GLY A 117 -13.73 -5.78 -1.50
N PHE A 118 -14.96 -5.45 -1.92
CA PHE A 118 -16.14 -6.26 -1.63
C PHE A 118 -16.05 -7.62 -2.35
N VAL A 119 -15.56 -7.64 -3.59
CA VAL A 119 -15.37 -8.88 -4.37
C VAL A 119 -14.44 -9.85 -3.62
N TRP A 120 -13.36 -9.31 -3.03
CA TRP A 120 -12.41 -10.11 -2.22
C TRP A 120 -13.09 -10.68 -0.98
N THR A 121 -13.79 -9.83 -0.21
CA THR A 121 -14.50 -10.26 1.02
C THR A 121 -15.51 -11.36 0.70
N LEU A 122 -16.35 -11.11 -0.31
CA LEU A 122 -17.33 -12.09 -0.78
C LEU A 122 -16.65 -13.40 -1.20
N GLY A 123 -15.57 -13.30 -1.98
CA GLY A 123 -14.84 -14.48 -2.45
C GLY A 123 -14.32 -15.36 -1.31
N GLU A 124 -13.76 -14.75 -0.27
CA GLU A 124 -13.25 -15.50 0.89
C GLU A 124 -14.40 -16.14 1.68
N ASP A 125 -15.53 -15.44 1.84
CA ASP A 125 -16.72 -15.99 2.52
C ASP A 125 -17.27 -17.22 1.74
N LEU A 126 -17.37 -17.10 0.41
CA LEU A 126 -17.83 -18.21 -0.44
C LEU A 126 -16.90 -19.43 -0.29
N ARG A 127 -15.58 -19.19 -0.28
CA ARG A 127 -14.59 -20.27 -0.14
C ARG A 127 -14.61 -20.87 1.28
N GLU A 128 -14.89 -20.09 2.31
CA GLU A 128 -15.06 -20.58 3.69
C GLU A 128 -16.24 -21.56 3.74
N LEU A 129 -17.39 -21.19 3.13
CA LEU A 129 -18.58 -22.05 3.04
C LEU A 129 -18.29 -23.32 2.22
N LEU A 130 -17.57 -23.22 1.09
CA LEU A 130 -17.22 -24.36 0.24
C LEU A 130 -16.32 -25.37 0.97
N ARG A 131 -15.32 -24.90 1.73
CA ARG A 131 -14.41 -25.76 2.51
C ARG A 131 -15.17 -26.60 3.54
N GLU A 132 -16.20 -26.02 4.11
CA GLU A 132 -17.02 -26.66 5.14
C GLU A 132 -18.26 -27.37 4.59
N GLU A 133 -18.39 -27.43 3.26
CA GLU A 133 -19.47 -28.12 2.55
C GLU A 133 -20.87 -27.68 3.05
N VAL A 134 -21.05 -26.36 3.29
CA VAL A 134 -22.34 -25.81 3.73
C VAL A 134 -23.29 -25.78 2.54
N PRO A 135 -24.43 -26.54 2.56
CA PRO A 135 -25.39 -26.46 1.46
C PRO A 135 -26.08 -25.09 1.42
N PRO A 136 -26.36 -24.53 0.24
CA PRO A 136 -27.07 -23.24 0.14
C PRO A 136 -28.42 -23.23 0.88
N GLU A 137 -29.11 -24.35 0.92
CA GLU A 137 -30.41 -24.50 1.61
C GLU A 137 -30.22 -24.42 3.13
N ALA A 138 -29.23 -25.14 3.66
CA ALA A 138 -28.91 -25.11 5.09
C ALA A 138 -28.42 -23.71 5.53
N LEU A 139 -27.61 -23.05 4.69
CA LEU A 139 -27.20 -21.66 4.91
C LEU A 139 -28.43 -20.75 4.98
N ALA A 140 -29.35 -20.85 4.03
CA ALA A 140 -30.56 -20.03 3.96
C ALA A 140 -31.41 -20.21 5.21
N LEU A 141 -31.64 -21.45 5.63
CA LEU A 141 -32.42 -21.78 6.84
C LEU A 141 -31.75 -21.19 8.10
N SER A 142 -30.43 -21.35 8.23
CA SER A 142 -29.67 -20.84 9.38
C SER A 142 -29.79 -19.31 9.50
N LEU A 143 -29.83 -18.62 8.37
CA LEU A 143 -29.90 -17.15 8.31
C LEU A 143 -31.37 -16.64 8.37
N GLY A 144 -32.34 -17.53 8.59
CA GLY A 144 -33.77 -17.19 8.73
C GLY A 144 -34.49 -16.90 7.41
N CYS A 145 -33.96 -17.39 6.31
CA CYS A 145 -34.51 -17.13 4.97
C CYS A 145 -35.40 -18.30 4.52
N SER A 146 -36.61 -18.43 5.09
CA SER A 146 -37.52 -19.52 4.80
C SER A 146 -37.98 -19.59 3.34
N SER A 147 -38.03 -18.48 2.61
CA SER A 147 -38.47 -18.39 1.24
C SER A 147 -37.45 -18.92 0.22
N CYS A 148 -36.16 -19.05 0.63
CA CYS A 148 -35.11 -19.54 -0.28
C CYS A 148 -35.10 -21.07 -0.46
N THR A 149 -35.91 -21.81 0.34
CA THR A 149 -35.97 -23.26 0.24
C THR A 149 -36.84 -23.76 -0.91
N GLU A 150 -37.69 -22.90 -1.51
CA GLU A 150 -38.68 -23.31 -2.55
C GLU A 150 -38.31 -22.91 -4.00
N GLY A 151 -37.05 -22.46 -4.25
CA GLY A 151 -36.64 -22.10 -5.60
C GLY A 151 -37.23 -20.78 -6.14
N SER A 152 -38.14 -20.15 -5.42
CA SER A 152 -38.68 -18.83 -5.75
C SER A 152 -37.76 -17.76 -5.16
N GLY A 153 -37.38 -16.79 -5.97
CA GLY A 153 -36.41 -15.73 -5.57
C GLY A 153 -36.78 -15.05 -4.25
N CYS A 154 -35.82 -14.88 -3.40
CA CYS A 154 -35.97 -14.15 -2.13
C CYS A 154 -36.37 -12.70 -2.43
N THR A 155 -37.63 -12.34 -2.09
CA THR A 155 -38.17 -10.98 -2.37
C THR A 155 -37.92 -9.98 -1.26
N ARG A 156 -37.33 -10.40 -0.14
CA ARG A 156 -37.00 -9.51 0.98
C ARG A 156 -35.50 -9.28 1.12
N LEU A 157 -34.99 -8.31 0.37
CA LEU A 157 -33.69 -7.73 0.68
C LEU A 157 -33.94 -6.51 1.54
N PRO A 158 -33.02 -6.10 2.49
CA PRO A 158 -31.58 -6.31 2.42
C PRO A 158 -30.94 -6.78 3.74
N ALA A 159 -31.01 -8.03 4.03
CA ALA A 159 -30.15 -8.57 5.08
C ALA A 159 -28.84 -9.05 4.40
N PRO A 160 -27.65 -8.77 4.96
CA PRO A 160 -26.40 -9.27 4.38
C PRO A 160 -26.40 -10.77 4.14
N GLY A 161 -27.04 -11.54 5.00
CA GLY A 161 -27.17 -12.99 4.88
C GLY A 161 -27.97 -13.42 3.64
N ALA A 162 -29.07 -12.74 3.32
CA ALA A 162 -29.87 -13.05 2.12
C ALA A 162 -29.06 -12.80 0.84
N LEU A 163 -28.27 -11.73 0.82
CA LEU A 163 -27.35 -11.42 -0.29
C LEU A 163 -26.29 -12.52 -0.43
N LEU A 164 -25.69 -12.95 0.67
CA LEU A 164 -24.68 -14.01 0.68
C LEU A 164 -25.28 -15.33 0.15
N CYS A 165 -26.48 -15.74 0.58
CA CYS A 165 -27.15 -16.96 0.12
C CYS A 165 -27.38 -16.96 -1.39
N ARG A 166 -27.85 -15.85 -1.93
CA ARG A 166 -28.13 -15.72 -3.38
C ARG A 166 -26.84 -15.75 -4.20
N LEU A 167 -25.83 -15.00 -3.80
CA LEU A 167 -24.52 -14.97 -4.47
C LEU A 167 -23.83 -16.33 -4.38
N TYR A 168 -23.96 -17.04 -3.25
CA TYR A 168 -23.40 -18.38 -3.08
C TYR A 168 -24.05 -19.38 -4.07
N ARG A 169 -25.35 -19.33 -4.19
CA ARG A 169 -26.09 -20.18 -5.14
C ARG A 169 -25.70 -19.87 -6.61
N ASP A 170 -25.64 -18.56 -6.95
CA ASP A 170 -25.23 -18.12 -8.29
C ASP A 170 -23.79 -18.55 -8.61
N TYR A 171 -22.90 -18.47 -7.60
CA TYR A 171 -21.51 -18.89 -7.76
C TYR A 171 -21.41 -20.41 -8.01
N LEU A 172 -22.08 -21.21 -7.22
CA LEU A 172 -22.11 -22.67 -7.39
C LEU A 172 -22.68 -23.06 -8.77
N SER A 173 -23.79 -22.42 -9.18
CA SER A 173 -24.41 -22.61 -10.48
C SER A 173 -23.45 -22.26 -11.64
N TYR A 174 -22.70 -21.17 -11.48
CA TYR A 174 -21.68 -20.75 -12.48
C TYR A 174 -20.57 -21.81 -12.60
N LEU A 175 -20.03 -22.28 -11.46
CA LEU A 175 -18.99 -23.32 -11.46
C LEU A 175 -19.47 -24.59 -12.16
N GLU A 176 -20.70 -25.02 -11.85
CA GLU A 176 -21.30 -26.23 -12.45
C GLU A 176 -21.50 -26.07 -13.97
N HIS A 177 -22.09 -24.95 -14.39
CA HIS A 177 -22.38 -24.65 -15.78
C HIS A 177 -21.10 -24.65 -16.66
N HIS A 178 -20.00 -24.17 -16.13
CA HIS A 178 -18.72 -24.06 -16.86
C HIS A 178 -17.76 -25.23 -16.57
N SER A 179 -18.19 -26.26 -15.86
CA SER A 179 -17.40 -27.44 -15.49
C SER A 179 -16.11 -27.01 -14.74
N LEU A 180 -16.25 -26.03 -13.82
CA LEU A 180 -15.15 -25.50 -12.99
C LEU A 180 -15.21 -26.08 -11.58
N THR A 181 -14.07 -26.08 -10.90
CA THR A 181 -13.92 -26.46 -9.49
C THR A 181 -13.03 -25.45 -8.78
N ASP A 182 -13.56 -24.81 -7.75
CA ASP A 182 -12.73 -23.98 -6.87
C ASP A 182 -11.74 -24.88 -6.11
N SER A 183 -10.52 -24.42 -5.90
CA SER A 183 -9.52 -25.14 -5.11
C SER A 183 -10.02 -25.46 -3.70
N ALA A 184 -10.95 -24.68 -3.15
CA ALA A 184 -11.61 -24.94 -1.85
C ALA A 184 -12.45 -26.24 -1.88
N GLN A 185 -12.89 -26.70 -3.05
CA GLN A 185 -13.68 -27.92 -3.24
C GLN A 185 -12.83 -29.15 -3.59
N SER A 186 -11.50 -29.04 -3.69
CA SER A 186 -10.62 -30.12 -4.18
C SER A 186 -10.84 -31.43 -3.41
N ALA A 187 -10.98 -31.36 -2.10
CA ALA A 187 -11.19 -32.56 -1.26
C ALA A 187 -12.59 -33.17 -1.51
N SER A 188 -13.65 -32.36 -1.57
CA SER A 188 -15.01 -32.88 -1.79
C SER A 188 -15.18 -33.48 -3.20
N VAL A 189 -14.61 -32.84 -4.23
CA VAL A 189 -14.67 -33.34 -5.61
C VAL A 189 -13.85 -34.64 -5.74
N THR A 190 -12.70 -34.74 -5.05
CA THR A 190 -11.91 -35.99 -5.00
C THR A 190 -12.75 -37.11 -4.38
N ARG A 191 -13.43 -36.82 -3.26
CA ARG A 191 -14.31 -37.80 -2.58
C ARG A 191 -15.43 -38.29 -3.52
N VAL A 192 -16.10 -37.36 -4.23
CA VAL A 192 -17.17 -37.70 -5.19
C VAL A 192 -16.60 -38.55 -6.34
N THR A 193 -15.39 -38.20 -6.84
CA THR A 193 -14.73 -38.96 -7.92
C THR A 193 -14.44 -40.42 -7.50
N LEU A 194 -14.00 -40.63 -6.26
CA LEU A 194 -13.77 -41.96 -5.71
C LEU A 194 -15.09 -42.75 -5.55
N SER A 195 -16.12 -42.09 -5.03
CA SER A 195 -17.44 -42.70 -4.84
C SER A 195 -18.14 -43.05 -6.17
N GLY A 196 -17.81 -42.34 -7.25
CA GLY A 196 -18.37 -42.59 -8.58
C GLY A 196 -17.94 -43.91 -9.23
N ASN A 197 -16.81 -44.47 -8.81
CA ASN A 197 -16.32 -45.76 -9.29
C ASN A 197 -15.72 -46.58 -8.12
N PRO A 198 -16.58 -47.09 -7.22
CA PRO A 198 -16.10 -47.70 -5.97
C PRO A 198 -15.22 -48.93 -6.17
N ALA A 199 -15.46 -49.76 -7.17
CA ALA A 199 -14.68 -50.96 -7.46
C ALA A 199 -13.23 -50.57 -7.87
N ARG A 200 -13.07 -49.59 -8.71
CA ARG A 200 -11.77 -49.11 -9.16
C ARG A 200 -11.07 -48.37 -8.03
N ALA A 201 -11.82 -47.54 -7.32
CA ALA A 201 -11.32 -46.76 -6.17
C ALA A 201 -10.73 -47.70 -5.10
N THR A 202 -11.47 -48.79 -4.76
CA THR A 202 -10.98 -49.80 -3.80
C THR A 202 -9.68 -50.45 -4.29
N ARG A 203 -9.61 -50.84 -5.57
CA ARG A 203 -8.37 -51.44 -6.12
C ARG A 203 -7.17 -50.50 -6.05
N TRP A 204 -7.40 -49.17 -6.25
CA TRP A 204 -6.30 -48.17 -6.21
C TRP A 204 -5.90 -47.82 -4.78
N VAL A 205 -6.88 -47.75 -3.85
CA VAL A 205 -6.74 -47.24 -2.48
C VAL A 205 -6.37 -48.32 -1.45
N ALA A 206 -6.94 -49.54 -1.53
CA ALA A 206 -6.84 -50.57 -0.50
C ALA A 206 -5.38 -50.95 -0.26
N GLY A 207 -4.99 -50.90 1.02
CA GLY A 207 -3.63 -51.22 1.47
C GLY A 207 -2.60 -50.10 1.29
N ARG A 208 -2.91 -49.14 0.45
CA ARG A 208 -2.01 -47.99 0.21
C ARG A 208 -1.99 -47.05 1.43
N ALA A 209 -0.80 -46.58 1.80
CA ALA A 209 -0.66 -45.57 2.85
C ALA A 209 -0.92 -44.17 2.28
N PHE A 210 -1.85 -43.46 2.92
CA PHE A 210 -2.07 -42.02 2.72
C PHE A 210 -1.57 -41.30 3.97
N VAL A 211 -0.48 -40.55 3.79
CA VAL A 211 0.24 -39.92 4.91
C VAL A 211 0.04 -38.41 4.84
N PHE A 212 -0.64 -37.84 5.82
CA PHE A 212 -0.90 -36.40 5.92
C PHE A 212 0.12 -35.81 6.92
N ALA A 213 0.95 -34.89 6.47
CA ALA A 213 1.98 -34.26 7.31
C ALA A 213 1.97 -32.73 7.18
N GLY A 214 2.12 -32.04 8.29
CA GLY A 214 2.24 -30.58 8.31
C GLY A 214 0.91 -29.82 8.34
N PHE A 215 -0.22 -30.48 8.55
CA PHE A 215 -1.54 -29.84 8.64
C PHE A 215 -1.82 -29.36 10.07
N MET A 216 -2.13 -28.07 10.24
CA MET A 216 -2.51 -27.49 11.53
C MET A 216 -3.98 -27.78 11.90
N SER A 217 -4.83 -28.00 10.90
CA SER A 217 -6.26 -28.31 11.04
C SER A 217 -6.79 -28.91 9.74
N PHE A 218 -7.99 -29.47 9.79
CA PHE A 218 -8.66 -30.04 8.63
C PHE A 218 -10.06 -29.43 8.50
N THR A 219 -10.47 -29.12 7.28
CA THR A 219 -11.84 -28.70 6.97
C THR A 219 -12.75 -29.93 6.92
N ARG A 220 -14.06 -29.72 6.99
CA ARG A 220 -15.07 -30.77 6.90
C ARG A 220 -14.90 -31.58 5.60
N SER A 221 -14.67 -30.92 4.46
CA SER A 221 -14.47 -31.60 3.16
C SER A 221 -13.24 -32.51 3.20
N GLN A 222 -12.16 -32.06 3.84
CA GLN A 222 -10.92 -32.82 3.98
C GLN A 222 -11.11 -34.03 4.91
N THR A 223 -11.78 -33.81 6.04
CA THR A 223 -12.13 -34.90 7.00
C THR A 223 -13.02 -35.94 6.33
N GLY A 224 -13.99 -35.48 5.52
CA GLY A 224 -14.86 -36.35 4.72
C GLY A 224 -14.09 -37.22 3.73
N LEU A 225 -13.07 -36.66 3.06
CA LEU A 225 -12.20 -37.41 2.16
C LEU A 225 -11.33 -38.43 2.92
N ILE A 226 -10.76 -38.05 4.07
CA ILE A 226 -9.98 -38.96 4.93
C ILE A 226 -10.82 -40.16 5.35
N ARG A 227 -12.08 -39.92 5.75
CA ARG A 227 -13.03 -40.97 6.12
C ARG A 227 -13.33 -41.91 4.93
N GLU A 228 -13.50 -41.35 3.73
CA GLU A 228 -13.74 -42.14 2.52
C GLU A 228 -12.55 -43.00 2.13
N LEU A 229 -11.33 -42.45 2.19
CA LEU A 229 -10.09 -43.23 1.96
C LEU A 229 -10.00 -44.40 2.92
N SER A 230 -10.26 -44.21 4.21
CA SER A 230 -10.27 -45.26 5.23
C SER A 230 -11.34 -46.30 4.93
N ARG A 231 -12.57 -45.86 4.52
CA ARG A 231 -13.67 -46.73 4.14
C ARG A 231 -13.30 -47.62 2.94
N LEU A 232 -12.52 -47.11 2.00
CA LEU A 232 -12.04 -47.82 0.82
C LEU A 232 -10.87 -48.74 1.11
N GLY A 233 -10.42 -48.83 2.38
CA GLY A 233 -9.36 -49.71 2.81
C GLY A 233 -7.95 -49.12 2.79
N ALA A 234 -7.83 -47.80 2.72
CA ALA A 234 -6.52 -47.13 2.85
C ALA A 234 -5.98 -47.28 4.29
N ARG A 235 -4.66 -47.33 4.41
CA ARG A 235 -4.00 -47.12 5.69
C ARG A 235 -3.74 -45.59 5.81
N VAL A 236 -4.55 -44.90 6.61
CA VAL A 236 -4.46 -43.45 6.76
C VAL A 236 -3.67 -43.10 8.03
N ILE A 237 -2.64 -42.27 7.85
CA ILE A 237 -1.74 -41.82 8.93
C ILE A 237 -1.71 -40.27 8.86
N VAL A 238 -2.03 -39.62 9.98
CA VAL A 238 -2.05 -38.17 10.07
C VAL A 238 -1.07 -37.71 11.16
N PHE A 239 -0.04 -36.97 10.77
CA PHE A 239 0.90 -36.31 11.68
C PHE A 239 0.47 -34.84 11.87
N MET A 240 0.05 -34.50 13.09
CA MET A 240 -0.42 -33.15 13.41
C MET A 240 0.48 -32.50 14.47
N PRO A 241 0.92 -31.25 14.22
CA PRO A 241 1.67 -30.53 15.26
C PRO A 241 0.78 -30.19 16.45
N GLU A 242 1.31 -30.33 17.65
CA GLU A 242 0.63 -29.99 18.90
C GLU A 242 1.08 -28.60 19.35
N SER A 243 0.13 -27.74 19.72
CA SER A 243 0.41 -26.39 20.19
C SER A 243 0.51 -26.30 21.72
N GLY A 244 -0.01 -27.28 22.42
CA GLY A 244 -0.10 -27.26 23.88
C GLY A 244 -1.23 -26.35 24.40
N LEU A 245 -2.09 -25.86 23.54
CA LEU A 245 -3.24 -25.01 23.92
C LEU A 245 -4.47 -25.90 24.14
N ASP A 246 -4.99 -25.93 25.39
CA ASP A 246 -6.13 -26.77 25.79
C ASP A 246 -7.44 -26.38 25.08
N ILE A 247 -7.56 -25.13 24.62
CA ILE A 247 -8.80 -24.58 24.10
C ILE A 247 -9.08 -25.01 22.65
N HIS A 248 -8.05 -25.38 21.89
CA HIS A 248 -8.21 -25.82 20.51
C HIS A 248 -7.24 -26.95 20.18
N ASP A 249 -7.57 -28.12 20.63
CA ASP A 249 -6.86 -29.30 20.17
C ASP A 249 -7.48 -29.76 18.83
N ALA A 250 -6.95 -29.23 17.71
CA ALA A 250 -7.38 -29.63 16.36
C ALA A 250 -7.21 -31.14 16.16
N ARG A 251 -6.25 -31.75 16.84
CA ARG A 251 -6.03 -33.19 16.84
C ARG A 251 -7.16 -33.92 17.57
N ALA A 252 -7.56 -33.44 18.75
CA ALA A 252 -8.68 -34.03 19.49
C ALA A 252 -9.97 -33.95 18.68
N GLN A 253 -10.20 -32.81 17.99
CA GLN A 253 -11.35 -32.64 17.10
C GLN A 253 -11.33 -33.65 15.95
N LEU A 254 -10.18 -33.76 15.24
CA LEU A 254 -10.03 -34.73 14.16
C LEU A 254 -10.21 -36.18 14.67
N THR A 255 -9.68 -36.48 15.88
CA THR A 255 -9.83 -37.78 16.52
C THR A 255 -11.31 -38.11 16.77
N ALA A 256 -12.06 -37.13 17.29
CA ALA A 256 -13.51 -37.28 17.53
C ALA A 256 -14.26 -37.46 16.21
N ASP A 257 -13.94 -36.65 15.18
CA ASP A 257 -14.61 -36.70 13.87
C ASP A 257 -14.37 -38.03 13.15
N LEU A 258 -13.18 -38.64 13.31
CA LEU A 258 -12.77 -39.87 12.60
C LEU A 258 -12.83 -41.15 13.46
N GLN A 259 -13.16 -41.02 14.76
CA GLN A 259 -13.14 -42.12 15.72
C GLN A 259 -11.76 -42.82 15.71
N GLY A 260 -10.69 -42.05 15.62
CA GLY A 260 -9.32 -42.50 15.53
C GLY A 260 -8.66 -42.78 16.88
N GLY A 261 -7.56 -43.53 16.85
CA GLY A 261 -6.66 -43.66 18.01
C GLY A 261 -5.79 -42.41 18.15
N ASN A 262 -5.56 -42.00 19.41
CA ASN A 262 -4.82 -40.78 19.76
C ASN A 262 -3.55 -41.14 20.58
N SER A 263 -2.41 -40.60 20.18
CA SER A 263 -1.14 -40.70 20.94
C SER A 263 -0.46 -39.33 20.96
N GLY A 264 -0.16 -38.81 22.13
CA GLY A 264 0.45 -37.51 22.28
C GLY A 264 1.41 -37.47 23.47
N THR A 265 2.36 -36.55 23.44
CA THR A 265 3.37 -36.29 24.46
C THR A 265 3.28 -34.85 24.94
N ILE A 266 3.71 -34.60 26.19
CA ILE A 266 3.75 -33.25 26.75
C ILE A 266 4.97 -32.52 26.16
N PRO A 267 4.83 -31.33 25.60
CA PRO A 267 5.95 -30.62 24.98
C PRO A 267 7.01 -30.17 25.98
N GLU A 268 8.28 -30.33 25.61
CA GLU A 268 9.37 -29.62 26.29
C GLU A 268 9.44 -28.22 25.68
N PRO A 269 9.42 -27.16 26.50
CA PRO A 269 9.48 -25.81 25.98
C PRO A 269 10.82 -25.51 25.28
N VAL A 270 10.74 -24.90 24.10
CA VAL A 270 11.94 -24.48 23.35
C VAL A 270 12.57 -23.29 24.11
N PRO A 271 13.88 -23.30 24.37
CA PRO A 271 14.53 -22.10 24.95
C PRO A 271 14.28 -20.85 24.11
N LEU A 272 13.95 -19.73 24.79
CA LEU A 272 13.54 -18.50 24.13
C LEU A 272 14.44 -17.34 24.58
N LEU A 273 15.01 -16.59 23.63
CA LEU A 273 15.67 -15.30 23.86
C LEU A 273 14.78 -14.20 23.28
N THR A 274 14.29 -13.30 24.12
CA THR A 274 13.50 -12.15 23.66
C THR A 274 14.42 -10.95 23.42
N VAL A 275 14.29 -10.32 22.22
CA VAL A 275 15.10 -9.15 21.83
C VAL A 275 14.16 -7.97 21.54
N SER A 276 14.39 -6.84 22.21
CA SER A 276 13.68 -5.58 21.98
C SER A 276 14.64 -4.58 21.35
N ALA A 277 14.29 -3.99 20.21
CA ALA A 277 15.12 -2.99 19.51
C ALA A 277 14.28 -1.75 19.19
N GLY A 278 14.89 -0.68 18.70
CA GLY A 278 14.23 0.58 18.42
C GLY A 278 13.02 0.45 17.49
N ASP A 279 13.24 0.65 16.21
CA ASP A 279 12.18 0.44 15.20
C ASP A 279 12.42 -0.85 14.42
N HIS A 280 11.55 -1.15 13.45
CA HIS A 280 11.65 -2.36 12.63
C HIS A 280 12.97 -2.47 11.85
N ARG A 281 13.51 -1.36 11.35
CA ARG A 281 14.79 -1.40 10.62
C ARG A 281 15.92 -1.69 11.60
N MET A 282 15.93 -1.00 12.75
CA MET A 282 16.92 -1.23 13.81
C MET A 282 16.85 -2.65 14.37
N GLU A 283 15.65 -3.24 14.47
CA GLU A 283 15.44 -4.64 14.85
C GLU A 283 16.24 -5.57 13.90
N LEU A 284 16.01 -5.42 12.59
CA LEU A 284 16.67 -6.25 11.57
C LEU A 284 18.19 -6.00 11.51
N GLU A 285 18.61 -4.74 11.61
CA GLU A 285 20.04 -4.35 11.68
C GLU A 285 20.73 -5.01 12.86
N THR A 286 20.11 -4.94 14.04
CA THR A 286 20.65 -5.54 15.28
C THR A 286 20.82 -7.05 15.12
N LEU A 287 19.81 -7.72 14.58
CA LEU A 287 19.85 -9.16 14.37
C LEU A 287 20.95 -9.54 13.37
N ALA A 288 20.96 -8.88 12.20
CA ALA A 288 21.95 -9.17 11.14
C ALA A 288 23.39 -8.93 11.63
N ARG A 289 23.62 -7.80 12.30
CA ARG A 289 24.91 -7.42 12.87
C ARG A 289 25.41 -8.50 13.84
N ASN A 290 24.54 -8.92 14.77
CA ASN A 290 24.92 -9.91 15.79
C ASN A 290 25.06 -11.32 15.24
N LEU A 291 24.33 -11.66 14.18
CA LEU A 291 24.53 -12.92 13.45
C LEU A 291 25.91 -12.92 12.76
N ALA A 292 26.26 -11.81 12.10
CA ALA A 292 27.55 -11.67 11.42
C ALA A 292 28.71 -11.77 12.43
N LEU A 293 28.60 -11.05 13.56
CA LEU A 293 29.60 -11.10 14.64
C LEU A 293 29.70 -12.50 15.25
N TRP A 294 28.55 -13.16 15.48
CA TRP A 294 28.52 -14.53 16.04
C TRP A 294 29.22 -15.54 15.10
N SER A 295 29.06 -15.33 13.78
CA SER A 295 29.74 -16.20 12.80
C SER A 295 31.28 -16.08 12.86
N SER A 296 31.80 -14.96 13.43
CA SER A 296 33.22 -14.73 13.67
C SER A 296 33.66 -15.05 15.10
N GLY A 297 32.75 -15.55 15.93
CA GLY A 297 33.02 -15.89 17.31
C GLY A 297 32.90 -14.78 18.33
N GLU A 298 32.27 -13.64 17.92
CA GLU A 298 32.13 -12.41 18.73
C GLU A 298 30.65 -12.01 18.88
N GLY A 299 30.40 -10.88 19.51
CA GLY A 299 29.09 -10.25 19.61
C GLY A 299 28.20 -10.75 20.75
N GLU A 300 27.07 -10.07 20.93
CA GLU A 300 26.12 -10.31 22.04
C GLU A 300 25.52 -11.73 21.99
N PHE A 301 25.23 -12.25 20.80
CA PHE A 301 24.69 -13.62 20.68
C PHE A 301 25.71 -14.64 21.20
N ARG A 302 27.01 -14.48 20.85
CA ARG A 302 28.06 -15.39 21.34
C ARG A 302 28.15 -15.35 22.89
N MET A 303 28.09 -14.16 23.46
CA MET A 303 28.19 -13.95 24.93
C MET A 303 26.94 -14.47 25.66
N ARG A 304 25.76 -14.12 25.18
CA ARG A 304 24.49 -14.46 25.85
C ARG A 304 24.11 -15.93 25.74
N LEU A 305 24.40 -16.53 24.61
CA LEU A 305 23.98 -17.91 24.33
C LEU A 305 25.04 -18.94 24.78
N GLU A 306 26.27 -18.50 24.95
CA GLU A 306 27.41 -19.33 25.33
C GLU A 306 27.61 -20.54 24.38
N LYS A 307 27.12 -20.43 23.13
CA LYS A 307 27.15 -21.46 22.10
C LYS A 307 28.02 -21.05 20.92
N PRO A 308 28.69 -21.97 20.26
CA PRO A 308 29.37 -21.68 19.01
C PRO A 308 28.32 -21.38 17.92
N PHE A 309 28.72 -20.71 16.84
CA PHE A 309 27.86 -20.42 15.69
C PHE A 309 27.48 -21.75 15.00
N PRO A 310 26.19 -22.05 14.81
CA PRO A 310 25.78 -23.37 14.28
C PRO A 310 26.05 -23.56 12.78
N GLY A 311 26.17 -22.45 12.06
CA GLY A 311 26.27 -22.43 10.60
C GLY A 311 25.02 -21.78 9.98
N TRP A 312 25.21 -21.11 8.84
CA TRP A 312 24.12 -20.36 8.20
C TRP A 312 22.94 -21.26 7.81
N GLY A 313 23.20 -22.48 7.37
CA GLY A 313 22.15 -23.43 6.94
C GLY A 313 21.26 -23.94 8.08
N ASP A 314 21.66 -23.70 9.32
CA ASP A 314 20.91 -24.17 10.50
C ASP A 314 20.08 -23.03 11.14
N ILE A 315 20.02 -21.86 10.47
CA ILE A 315 19.30 -20.69 10.97
C ILE A 315 18.10 -20.39 10.06
N GLY A 316 16.91 -20.29 10.68
CA GLY A 316 15.69 -19.81 10.02
C GLY A 316 15.34 -18.40 10.52
N LEU A 317 14.93 -17.52 9.63
CA LEU A 317 14.54 -16.13 9.95
C LEU A 317 13.17 -15.85 9.32
N SER A 318 12.19 -15.55 10.15
CA SER A 318 10.84 -15.17 9.71
C SER A 318 10.67 -13.65 9.81
N VAL A 319 10.24 -13.02 8.72
CA VAL A 319 10.01 -11.56 8.64
C VAL A 319 8.63 -11.27 8.05
N ASP A 320 8.06 -10.13 8.39
CA ASP A 320 6.83 -9.64 7.75
C ASP A 320 7.07 -9.59 6.22
N PRO A 321 6.15 -10.11 5.40
CA PRO A 321 6.31 -10.04 3.94
C PRO A 321 6.57 -8.63 3.40
N LEU A 322 5.99 -7.60 4.02
CA LEU A 322 6.22 -6.20 3.61
C LEU A 322 7.66 -5.73 3.87
N ARG A 323 8.41 -6.47 4.69
CA ARG A 323 9.78 -6.11 5.08
C ARG A 323 10.85 -6.98 4.41
N LEU A 324 10.41 -7.92 3.54
CA LEU A 324 11.33 -8.86 2.89
C LEU A 324 12.46 -8.13 2.16
N GLY A 325 12.13 -7.14 1.32
CA GLY A 325 13.13 -6.39 0.54
C GLY A 325 14.15 -5.64 1.43
N CYS A 326 13.67 -5.02 2.51
CA CYS A 326 14.54 -4.35 3.49
C CYS A 326 15.46 -5.38 4.19
N THR A 327 14.90 -6.55 4.55
CA THR A 327 15.68 -7.62 5.19
C THR A 327 16.79 -8.13 4.26
N GLU A 328 16.46 -8.34 2.99
CA GLU A 328 17.43 -8.80 1.98
C GLU A 328 18.57 -7.78 1.80
N GLU A 329 18.24 -6.48 1.74
CA GLU A 329 19.22 -5.39 1.67
C GLU A 329 20.17 -5.46 2.88
N ILE A 330 19.61 -5.58 4.09
CA ILE A 330 20.38 -5.64 5.34
C ILE A 330 21.27 -6.89 5.37
N LEU A 331 20.73 -8.08 5.09
CA LEU A 331 21.50 -9.32 5.05
C LEU A 331 22.66 -9.25 4.04
N ALA A 332 22.40 -8.70 2.85
CA ALA A 332 23.41 -8.53 1.81
C ALA A 332 24.52 -7.57 2.28
N ARG A 333 24.14 -6.47 2.94
CA ARG A 333 25.09 -5.47 3.48
C ARG A 333 26.04 -6.10 4.51
N TYR A 334 25.50 -6.97 5.38
CA TYR A 334 26.30 -7.74 6.36
C TYR A 334 26.95 -9.00 5.78
N ARG A 335 26.84 -9.21 4.45
CA ARG A 335 27.44 -10.35 3.72
C ARG A 335 26.94 -11.71 4.25
N ILE A 336 25.72 -11.73 4.81
CA ILE A 336 25.09 -12.96 5.30
C ILE A 336 24.51 -13.72 4.09
N PRO A 337 24.95 -14.96 3.83
CA PRO A 337 24.35 -15.74 2.75
C PRO A 337 22.93 -16.18 3.14
N TYR A 338 21.94 -15.92 2.29
CA TYR A 338 20.54 -16.27 2.58
C TYR A 338 19.85 -16.91 1.36
N THR A 339 18.78 -17.59 1.62
CA THR A 339 17.87 -18.16 0.61
C THR A 339 16.43 -17.84 1.04
N VAL A 340 15.66 -17.19 0.14
CA VAL A 340 14.25 -16.92 0.39
C VAL A 340 13.48 -18.22 0.11
N ASN A 341 12.94 -18.84 1.15
CA ASN A 341 12.20 -20.09 1.03
C ASN A 341 10.76 -19.82 0.57
N GLY A 342 10.32 -20.56 -0.44
CA GLY A 342 9.04 -20.37 -1.07
C GLY A 342 9.09 -19.38 -2.25
N GLY A 343 10.18 -18.66 -2.39
CA GLY A 343 10.38 -17.62 -3.41
C GLY A 343 9.64 -16.31 -3.05
N PRO A 344 10.08 -15.17 -3.57
CA PRO A 344 9.36 -13.91 -3.39
C PRO A 344 8.07 -13.91 -4.19
N ARG A 345 7.13 -13.08 -3.79
CA ARG A 345 5.91 -12.85 -4.59
C ARG A 345 6.27 -12.03 -5.83
N VAL A 346 5.45 -12.16 -6.89
CA VAL A 346 5.61 -11.31 -8.08
C VAL A 346 5.55 -9.84 -7.69
N SER A 347 4.70 -9.49 -6.70
CA SER A 347 4.57 -8.11 -6.17
C SER A 347 5.88 -7.55 -5.61
N GLU A 348 6.82 -8.40 -5.24
CA GLU A 348 8.11 -7.99 -4.68
C GLU A 348 9.21 -7.89 -5.75
N THR A 349 8.91 -8.30 -6.98
CA THR A 349 9.87 -8.30 -8.08
C THR A 349 10.00 -6.91 -8.73
N PRO A 350 11.16 -6.62 -9.36
CA PRO A 350 11.32 -5.37 -10.11
C PRO A 350 10.25 -5.14 -11.17
N LEU A 351 9.78 -6.19 -11.85
CA LEU A 351 8.73 -6.08 -12.88
C LEU A 351 7.46 -5.43 -12.32
N TRP A 352 6.94 -5.99 -11.21
CA TRP A 352 5.69 -5.46 -10.64
C TRP A 352 5.88 -4.09 -9.99
N LYS A 353 6.99 -3.89 -9.29
CA LYS A 353 7.29 -2.58 -8.67
C LYS A 353 7.31 -1.48 -9.74
N THR A 354 7.95 -1.75 -10.88
CA THR A 354 7.98 -0.82 -12.02
C THR A 354 6.58 -0.62 -12.62
N ALA A 355 5.81 -1.70 -12.79
CA ALA A 355 4.45 -1.64 -13.34
C ALA A 355 3.53 -0.81 -12.44
N SER A 356 3.57 -1.04 -11.12
CA SER A 356 2.73 -0.29 -10.16
C SER A 356 3.12 1.20 -10.13
N SER A 357 4.42 1.52 -10.15
CA SER A 357 4.89 2.91 -10.24
C SER A 357 4.49 3.54 -11.59
N ALA A 358 4.51 2.78 -12.68
CA ALA A 358 4.08 3.26 -14.01
C ALA A 358 2.59 3.60 -14.02
N ILE A 359 1.74 2.77 -13.39
CA ILE A 359 0.30 3.04 -13.24
C ILE A 359 0.10 4.35 -12.47
N GLU A 360 0.82 4.51 -11.37
CA GLU A 360 0.75 5.71 -10.53
C GLU A 360 1.22 6.95 -11.31
N ALA A 361 2.41 6.92 -11.91
CA ALA A 361 2.95 8.02 -12.71
C ALA A 361 2.02 8.39 -13.87
N GLY A 362 1.46 7.39 -14.56
CA GLY A 362 0.50 7.60 -15.65
C GLY A 362 -0.78 8.28 -15.18
N SER A 363 -1.31 7.89 -14.00
CA SER A 363 -2.49 8.51 -13.42
C SER A 363 -2.27 10.00 -13.08
N LEU A 364 -1.00 10.39 -12.88
CA LEU A 364 -0.57 11.75 -12.57
C LEU A 364 -0.18 12.56 -13.82
N GLY A 365 -0.27 11.96 -15.01
CA GLY A 365 0.18 12.59 -16.25
C GLY A 365 1.70 12.65 -16.37
N TYR A 366 2.39 11.65 -15.87
CA TYR A 366 3.85 11.48 -15.97
C TYR A 366 4.64 12.70 -15.44
N PRO A 367 4.52 13.02 -14.14
CA PRO A 367 5.32 14.12 -13.57
C PRO A 367 6.81 13.77 -13.54
N ALA A 368 7.66 14.80 -13.49
CA ALA A 368 9.12 14.65 -13.64
C ALA A 368 9.74 13.71 -12.60
N GLU A 369 9.41 13.91 -11.32
CA GLU A 369 10.04 13.20 -10.21
C GLU A 369 9.72 11.70 -10.24
N GLU A 370 8.44 11.35 -10.28
CA GLU A 370 7.97 9.96 -10.27
C GLU A 370 8.42 9.20 -11.53
N THR A 371 8.30 9.85 -12.69
CA THR A 371 8.70 9.22 -13.96
C THR A 371 10.22 9.06 -14.03
N ALA A 372 10.99 10.05 -13.57
CA ALA A 372 12.45 9.95 -13.51
C ALA A 372 12.89 8.84 -12.58
N HIS A 373 12.20 8.65 -11.44
CA HIS A 373 12.49 7.56 -10.51
C HIS A 373 12.35 6.19 -11.21
N ILE A 374 11.31 6.03 -12.03
CA ILE A 374 11.10 4.79 -12.80
C ILE A 374 12.26 4.63 -13.84
N LEU A 375 12.48 5.66 -14.65
CA LEU A 375 13.45 5.59 -15.75
C LEU A 375 14.90 5.46 -15.27
N SER A 376 15.22 5.89 -14.05
CA SER A 376 16.55 5.77 -13.44
C SER A 376 16.84 4.40 -12.83
N GLN A 377 15.86 3.47 -12.82
CA GLN A 377 16.09 2.12 -12.32
C GLN A 377 17.25 1.45 -13.07
N PRO A 378 18.20 0.80 -12.37
CA PRO A 378 19.38 0.24 -13.00
C PRO A 378 19.12 -0.73 -14.15
N TRP A 379 17.99 -1.46 -14.10
CA TRP A 379 17.66 -2.41 -15.16
C TRP A 379 16.98 -1.75 -16.37
N ILE A 380 16.59 -0.46 -16.25
CA ILE A 380 16.02 0.34 -17.37
C ILE A 380 17.12 1.24 -17.95
N SER A 381 17.95 1.81 -17.09
CA SER A 381 19.01 2.73 -17.46
C SER A 381 20.35 2.30 -16.81
N PRO A 382 20.93 1.17 -17.26
CA PRO A 382 22.13 0.63 -16.61
C PRO A 382 23.35 1.56 -16.70
N ASP A 383 23.44 2.38 -17.74
CA ASP A 383 24.52 3.34 -17.95
C ASP A 383 24.27 4.67 -17.21
N GLY A 384 23.17 4.75 -16.48
CA GLY A 384 22.79 5.93 -15.70
C GLY A 384 21.76 6.82 -16.41
N PHE A 385 20.94 7.49 -15.62
CA PHE A 385 19.91 8.40 -16.10
C PHE A 385 20.28 9.83 -15.71
N PRO A 386 20.09 10.83 -16.62
CA PRO A 386 20.47 12.22 -16.33
C PRO A 386 19.47 12.89 -15.37
N LEU A 387 19.39 12.39 -14.15
CA LEU A 387 18.39 12.76 -13.14
C LEU A 387 18.40 14.27 -12.83
N SER A 388 19.58 14.84 -12.62
CA SER A 388 19.71 16.28 -12.28
C SER A 388 19.12 17.16 -13.40
N LYS A 389 19.43 16.84 -14.66
CA LYS A 389 18.94 17.55 -15.84
C LYS A 389 17.40 17.39 -15.95
N CYS A 390 16.92 16.17 -15.75
CA CYS A 390 15.49 15.85 -15.78
C CYS A 390 14.72 16.69 -14.76
N LEU A 391 15.21 16.73 -13.51
CA LEU A 391 14.56 17.48 -12.43
C LEU A 391 14.63 19.00 -12.67
N GLN A 392 15.68 19.51 -13.32
CA GLN A 392 15.79 20.92 -13.70
C GLN A 392 14.81 21.30 -14.80
N GLU A 393 14.66 20.46 -15.84
CA GLU A 393 13.77 20.72 -16.98
C GLU A 393 12.30 20.45 -16.66
N GLY A 394 12.03 19.55 -15.68
CA GLY A 394 10.70 19.24 -15.18
C GLY A 394 9.70 18.75 -16.23
N PRO A 395 10.06 17.78 -17.11
CA PRO A 395 9.11 17.32 -18.11
C PRO A 395 7.83 16.76 -17.50
N ARG A 396 6.67 17.10 -18.06
CA ARG A 396 5.36 16.63 -17.57
C ARG A 396 4.48 16.30 -18.78
N GLY A 397 3.87 15.15 -18.78
CA GLY A 397 3.06 14.66 -19.89
C GLY A 397 3.89 13.95 -20.95
N GLU A 398 3.24 13.06 -21.69
CA GLU A 398 3.89 12.18 -22.67
C GLU A 398 4.78 12.95 -23.67
N ASN A 399 4.24 14.05 -24.24
CA ASN A 399 4.98 14.79 -25.29
C ASN A 399 6.23 15.48 -24.74
N ALA A 400 6.17 16.03 -23.51
CA ALA A 400 7.32 16.66 -22.88
C ALA A 400 8.42 15.59 -22.60
N TRP A 401 8.01 14.41 -22.14
CA TRP A 401 8.94 13.29 -21.92
C TRP A 401 9.56 12.80 -23.22
N ARG A 402 8.76 12.63 -24.29
CA ARG A 402 9.29 12.25 -25.62
C ARG A 402 10.35 13.24 -26.11
N ASN A 403 10.09 14.54 -25.93
CA ASN A 403 11.03 15.60 -26.33
C ASN A 403 12.31 15.56 -25.47
N PHE A 404 12.17 15.40 -24.15
CA PHE A 404 13.30 15.29 -23.23
C PHE A 404 14.20 14.10 -23.60
N LEU A 405 13.59 12.91 -23.78
CA LEU A 405 14.33 11.67 -24.07
C LEU A 405 15.03 11.72 -25.44
N LYS A 406 14.40 12.30 -26.47
CA LYS A 406 15.04 12.51 -27.78
C LYS A 406 16.32 13.32 -27.66
N GLY A 407 16.37 14.27 -26.76
CA GLY A 407 17.55 15.10 -26.50
C GLY A 407 18.70 14.39 -25.78
N GLN A 408 18.47 13.16 -25.25
CA GLN A 408 19.49 12.40 -24.53
C GLN A 408 20.19 11.31 -25.37
N GLY A 409 19.75 11.11 -26.62
CA GLY A 409 20.25 10.05 -27.50
C GLY A 409 19.46 8.74 -27.34
N ASP A 410 19.71 7.79 -28.23
CA ASP A 410 19.00 6.51 -28.21
C ASP A 410 19.75 5.51 -27.31
N ASN A 411 19.30 5.40 -26.07
CA ASN A 411 19.89 4.54 -25.05
C ASN A 411 18.90 3.45 -24.54
N GLY A 412 17.83 3.18 -25.27
CA GLY A 412 16.81 2.19 -24.89
C GLY A 412 15.75 2.72 -23.91
N VAL A 413 16.05 3.82 -23.20
CA VAL A 413 15.13 4.41 -22.22
C VAL A 413 13.87 4.97 -22.91
N SER A 414 14.04 5.54 -24.13
CA SER A 414 12.92 6.02 -24.95
C SER A 414 11.96 4.87 -25.30
N ALA A 415 12.50 3.73 -25.72
CA ALA A 415 11.70 2.54 -26.05
C ALA A 415 10.95 2.03 -24.82
N PHE A 416 11.61 2.01 -23.67
CA PHE A 416 10.97 1.63 -22.39
C PHE A 416 9.84 2.60 -22.05
N PHE A 417 10.04 3.91 -22.18
CA PHE A 417 9.00 4.92 -21.90
C PHE A 417 7.76 4.68 -22.78
N GLU A 418 7.93 4.36 -24.06
CA GLU A 418 6.80 4.08 -24.96
C GLU A 418 6.05 2.79 -24.53
N ARG A 419 6.78 1.75 -24.12
CA ARG A 419 6.14 0.53 -23.56
C ARG A 419 5.36 0.85 -22.27
N MET A 420 5.92 1.70 -21.42
CA MET A 420 5.29 2.14 -20.17
C MET A 420 3.97 2.90 -20.48
N VAL A 421 3.99 3.84 -21.42
CA VAL A 421 2.80 4.59 -21.86
C VAL A 421 1.75 3.63 -22.45
N SER A 422 2.18 2.68 -23.28
CA SER A 422 1.30 1.67 -23.90
C SER A 422 0.62 0.80 -22.83
N PHE A 423 1.38 0.35 -21.83
CA PHE A 423 0.88 -0.46 -20.71
C PHE A 423 -0.18 0.31 -19.92
N VAL A 424 0.13 1.54 -19.50
CA VAL A 424 -0.82 2.39 -18.73
C VAL A 424 -2.09 2.65 -19.56
N SER A 425 -1.93 2.94 -20.86
CA SER A 425 -3.06 3.17 -21.76
C SER A 425 -3.96 1.93 -21.93
N SER A 426 -3.35 0.72 -21.88
CA SER A 426 -4.13 -0.54 -21.95
C SER A 426 -5.05 -0.70 -20.72
N ILE A 427 -4.57 -0.30 -19.53
CA ILE A 427 -5.37 -0.33 -18.30
C ILE A 427 -6.57 0.64 -18.41
N ALA A 428 -6.32 1.85 -18.93
CA ALA A 428 -7.38 2.87 -19.10
C ALA A 428 -8.42 2.42 -20.15
N ARG A 429 -7.95 1.87 -21.27
CA ARG A 429 -8.80 1.36 -22.34
C ARG A 429 -9.58 0.13 -21.91
N GLY A 430 -8.93 -0.74 -21.14
CA GLY A 430 -9.48 -2.03 -20.70
C GLY A 430 -9.20 -3.14 -21.70
N GLY A 431 -9.37 -4.39 -21.22
CA GLY A 431 -9.16 -5.59 -22.04
C GLY A 431 -9.51 -6.85 -21.28
N THR A 432 -9.36 -7.99 -21.93
CA THR A 432 -9.50 -9.29 -21.26
C THR A 432 -8.33 -9.47 -20.27
N PRO A 433 -8.49 -10.34 -19.26
CA PRO A 433 -7.37 -10.63 -18.33
C PRO A 433 -6.07 -11.03 -19.05
N SER A 434 -6.15 -11.85 -20.12
CA SER A 434 -4.96 -12.24 -20.90
C SER A 434 -4.32 -11.07 -21.65
N GLU A 435 -5.13 -10.14 -22.17
CA GLU A 435 -4.63 -8.92 -22.83
C GLU A 435 -3.90 -8.02 -21.84
N LEU A 436 -4.43 -7.88 -20.62
CA LEU A 436 -3.80 -7.07 -19.56
C LEU A 436 -2.48 -7.70 -19.10
N LEU A 437 -2.44 -9.02 -18.91
CA LEU A 437 -1.20 -9.74 -18.56
C LEU A 437 -0.15 -9.62 -19.70
N ARG A 438 -0.60 -9.70 -20.97
CA ARG A 438 0.27 -9.52 -22.13
C ARG A 438 0.85 -8.09 -22.20
N SER A 439 0.02 -7.11 -21.85
CA SER A 439 0.46 -5.71 -21.78
C SER A 439 1.49 -5.51 -20.65
N LEU A 440 1.28 -6.15 -19.48
CA LEU A 440 2.26 -6.15 -18.39
C LEU A 440 3.58 -6.80 -18.85
N ARG A 441 3.50 -7.92 -19.57
CA ARG A 441 4.66 -8.64 -20.09
C ARG A 441 5.49 -7.75 -21.01
N SER A 442 4.84 -6.89 -21.81
CA SER A 442 5.52 -6.03 -22.76
C SER A 442 6.51 -5.05 -22.10
N LEU A 443 6.32 -4.75 -20.81
CA LEU A 443 7.26 -3.92 -20.05
C LEU A 443 8.66 -4.55 -19.95
N SER A 444 8.76 -5.88 -19.99
CA SER A 444 10.05 -6.57 -19.91
C SER A 444 10.93 -6.39 -21.17
N GLY A 445 10.34 -5.90 -22.26
CA GLY A 445 11.05 -5.74 -23.56
C GLY A 445 11.21 -7.05 -24.34
N GLU A 446 10.62 -8.14 -23.85
CA GLU A 446 10.64 -9.44 -24.54
C GLU A 446 9.34 -9.61 -25.31
N GLY A 447 9.36 -9.29 -26.58
CA GLY A 447 8.23 -9.42 -27.48
C GLY A 447 8.59 -10.19 -28.74
N ASP A 448 7.61 -10.47 -29.56
CA ASP A 448 7.81 -11.13 -30.85
C ASP A 448 7.28 -10.20 -31.96
N PRO A 449 8.09 -9.61 -32.83
CA PRO A 449 9.56 -9.83 -32.99
C PRO A 449 10.39 -9.26 -31.84
N PRO A 450 11.60 -9.77 -31.61
CA PRO A 450 12.46 -9.30 -30.54
C PRO A 450 12.72 -7.80 -30.73
N ASP A 451 12.27 -7.05 -29.77
CA ASP A 451 12.39 -5.60 -29.78
C ASP A 451 13.87 -5.20 -29.65
N THR A 452 14.24 -4.13 -30.30
CA THR A 452 15.59 -3.57 -30.23
C THR A 452 15.86 -2.85 -28.91
N GLY A 453 14.85 -2.82 -28.00
CA GLY A 453 14.97 -2.21 -26.68
C GLY A 453 15.70 -3.10 -25.67
N LEU A 454 15.75 -2.65 -24.44
CA LEU A 454 16.34 -3.37 -23.32
C LEU A 454 15.58 -4.68 -23.05
N SER A 455 16.21 -5.80 -23.32
CA SER A 455 15.69 -7.12 -22.96
C SER A 455 16.38 -7.62 -21.68
N ILE A 456 15.65 -8.38 -20.87
CA ILE A 456 16.18 -8.97 -19.63
C ILE A 456 17.42 -9.84 -19.94
N SER A 457 17.38 -10.58 -21.06
CA SER A 457 18.48 -11.45 -21.47
C SER A 457 19.76 -10.67 -21.74
N ARG A 458 19.66 -9.54 -22.44
CA ARG A 458 20.80 -8.66 -22.73
C ARG A 458 21.32 -8.00 -21.44
N PHE A 459 20.43 -7.54 -20.60
CA PHE A 459 20.76 -6.93 -19.29
C PHE A 459 21.64 -7.85 -18.45
N ILE A 460 21.29 -9.15 -18.37
CA ILE A 460 22.07 -10.15 -17.60
C ILE A 460 23.49 -10.27 -18.15
N LEU A 461 23.64 -10.33 -19.48
CA LEU A 461 24.95 -10.50 -20.11
C LEU A 461 25.86 -9.30 -19.91
N ASP A 462 25.30 -8.09 -19.97
CA ASP A 462 26.08 -6.85 -19.96
C ASP A 462 26.37 -6.32 -18.54
N HIS A 463 25.60 -6.75 -17.52
CA HIS A 463 25.67 -6.17 -16.17
C HIS A 463 25.69 -7.24 -15.05
N PRO A 464 26.81 -7.97 -14.88
CA PRO A 464 26.92 -9.03 -13.87
C PRO A 464 26.66 -8.59 -12.41
N SER A 465 26.92 -7.30 -12.12
CA SER A 465 26.68 -6.73 -10.78
C SER A 465 25.18 -6.71 -10.40
N LEU A 466 24.29 -6.79 -11.39
CA LEU A 466 22.83 -6.77 -11.21
C LEU A 466 22.19 -8.14 -11.45
N ASP A 467 22.98 -9.21 -11.34
CA ASP A 467 22.58 -10.59 -11.61
C ASP A 467 21.33 -11.02 -10.81
N GLU A 468 21.23 -10.65 -9.55
CA GLU A 468 20.06 -10.98 -8.71
C GLU A 468 18.79 -10.27 -9.22
N THR A 469 18.89 -8.99 -9.57
CA THR A 469 17.77 -8.23 -10.15
C THR A 469 17.31 -8.89 -11.46
N ALA A 470 18.27 -9.24 -12.32
CA ALA A 470 18.00 -9.90 -13.60
C ALA A 470 17.34 -11.28 -13.41
N ARG A 471 17.84 -12.07 -12.43
CA ARG A 471 17.23 -13.37 -12.09
C ARG A 471 15.77 -13.23 -11.65
N ARG A 472 15.47 -12.23 -10.81
CA ARG A 472 14.09 -11.97 -10.32
C ARG A 472 13.17 -11.48 -11.45
N LEU A 473 13.68 -10.64 -12.35
CA LEU A 473 12.93 -10.20 -13.54
C LEU A 473 12.58 -11.39 -14.43
N ASN A 474 13.57 -12.23 -14.76
CA ASN A 474 13.36 -13.43 -15.57
C ASN A 474 12.34 -14.39 -14.92
N ALA A 475 12.47 -14.61 -13.62
CA ALA A 475 11.58 -15.49 -12.90
C ALA A 475 10.15 -14.94 -12.88
N ALA A 476 9.98 -13.61 -12.74
CA ALA A 476 8.66 -12.97 -12.80
C ALA A 476 8.04 -13.10 -14.20
N VAL A 477 8.85 -12.93 -15.26
CA VAL A 477 8.38 -13.07 -16.64
C VAL A 477 7.92 -14.52 -16.91
N ARG A 478 8.67 -15.53 -16.43
CA ARG A 478 8.28 -16.94 -16.58
C ARG A 478 6.96 -17.25 -15.88
N GLU A 479 6.76 -16.73 -14.67
CA GLU A 479 5.49 -16.89 -13.94
C GLU A 479 4.34 -16.23 -14.70
N LEU A 480 4.61 -15.04 -15.26
CA LEU A 480 3.66 -14.29 -16.08
C LEU A 480 3.29 -15.08 -17.36
N ASP A 481 4.27 -15.67 -18.04
CA ASP A 481 4.05 -16.49 -19.24
C ASP A 481 3.16 -17.72 -18.91
N GLN A 482 3.45 -18.41 -17.81
CA GLN A 482 2.62 -19.53 -17.35
C GLN A 482 1.18 -19.10 -17.03
N LYS A 483 1.04 -17.92 -16.42
CA LYS A 483 -0.29 -17.39 -16.12
C LYS A 483 -1.04 -16.96 -17.38
N LEU A 484 -0.33 -16.40 -18.36
CA LEU A 484 -0.89 -16.04 -19.68
C LEU A 484 -1.48 -17.26 -20.37
N ASP A 485 -0.72 -18.37 -20.42
CA ASP A 485 -1.17 -19.62 -21.05
C ASP A 485 -2.45 -20.13 -20.39
N ARG A 486 -2.45 -20.24 -19.05
CA ARG A 486 -3.60 -20.70 -18.27
C ARG A 486 -4.82 -19.80 -18.46
N MET A 487 -4.60 -18.46 -18.48
CA MET A 487 -5.68 -17.48 -18.61
C MET A 487 -6.30 -17.54 -20.02
N ALA A 488 -5.47 -17.64 -21.05
CA ALA A 488 -5.93 -17.76 -22.44
C ALA A 488 -6.77 -19.05 -22.63
N GLU A 489 -6.33 -20.17 -22.02
CA GLU A 489 -7.09 -21.42 -22.01
C GLU A 489 -8.42 -21.26 -21.27
N MET A 490 -8.44 -20.54 -20.15
CA MET A 490 -9.67 -20.31 -19.36
C MET A 490 -10.66 -19.46 -20.18
N GLU A 491 -10.18 -18.36 -20.77
CA GLU A 491 -11.01 -17.47 -21.59
C GLU A 491 -11.64 -18.23 -22.78
N THR A 492 -10.86 -19.11 -23.42
CA THR A 492 -11.34 -19.93 -24.53
C THR A 492 -12.40 -20.94 -24.06
N GLY A 493 -12.18 -21.60 -22.92
CA GLY A 493 -13.08 -22.63 -22.39
C GLY A 493 -14.39 -22.08 -21.84
N ILE A 494 -14.38 -20.92 -21.23
CA ILE A 494 -15.58 -20.28 -20.66
C ILE A 494 -16.34 -19.50 -21.76
N GLY A 495 -15.62 -18.97 -22.73
CA GLY A 495 -16.17 -18.14 -23.79
C GLY A 495 -16.26 -16.66 -23.40
N PRO A 496 -16.51 -15.79 -24.37
CA PRO A 496 -16.50 -14.34 -24.16
C PRO A 496 -17.61 -13.80 -23.25
N ALA A 497 -18.66 -14.57 -22.99
CA ALA A 497 -19.74 -14.16 -22.09
C ALA A 497 -19.44 -14.44 -20.62
N GLY A 498 -18.41 -15.23 -20.32
CA GLY A 498 -18.11 -15.68 -18.95
C GLY A 498 -16.97 -14.95 -18.25
N VAL A 499 -16.16 -14.21 -19.00
CA VAL A 499 -15.06 -13.44 -18.42
C VAL A 499 -15.14 -11.99 -18.93
N ASP A 500 -15.53 -11.08 -18.05
CA ASP A 500 -15.69 -9.66 -18.41
C ASP A 500 -14.35 -8.98 -18.71
N ALA A 501 -14.35 -8.09 -19.67
CA ALA A 501 -13.25 -7.14 -19.86
C ALA A 501 -13.10 -6.28 -18.60
N LEU A 502 -11.85 -6.07 -18.19
CA LEU A 502 -11.48 -5.30 -17.01
C LEU A 502 -10.98 -3.91 -17.45
N LYS A 503 -11.35 -2.87 -16.71
CA LYS A 503 -11.00 -1.50 -17.07
C LYS A 503 -10.69 -0.68 -15.80
N GLY A 504 -9.69 0.19 -15.87
CA GLY A 504 -9.35 1.11 -14.78
C GLY A 504 -9.06 0.38 -13.48
N GLY A 505 -9.76 0.73 -12.39
CA GLY A 505 -9.57 0.15 -11.07
C GLY A 505 -9.70 -1.38 -11.01
N ASP A 506 -10.59 -1.97 -11.81
CA ASP A 506 -10.78 -3.44 -11.88
C ASP A 506 -9.56 -4.12 -12.52
N ALA A 507 -8.99 -3.50 -13.57
CA ALA A 507 -7.77 -4.01 -14.21
C ALA A 507 -6.59 -3.98 -13.24
N VAL A 508 -6.44 -2.86 -12.52
CA VAL A 508 -5.40 -2.72 -11.47
C VAL A 508 -5.61 -3.76 -10.37
N ALA A 509 -6.85 -3.92 -9.89
CA ALA A 509 -7.17 -4.88 -8.81
C ALA A 509 -6.82 -6.32 -9.22
N PHE A 510 -7.12 -6.71 -10.46
CA PHE A 510 -6.79 -8.04 -10.99
C PHE A 510 -5.27 -8.26 -11.05
N LEU A 511 -4.54 -7.31 -11.64
CA LEU A 511 -3.07 -7.40 -11.77
C LEU A 511 -2.40 -7.42 -10.38
N SER A 512 -2.88 -6.60 -9.44
CA SER A 512 -2.39 -6.59 -8.05
C SER A 512 -2.63 -7.95 -7.37
N ALA A 513 -3.86 -8.47 -7.51
CA ALA A 513 -4.23 -9.75 -6.93
C ALA A 513 -3.35 -10.89 -7.46
N TRP A 514 -3.10 -10.91 -8.77
CA TRP A 514 -2.21 -11.89 -9.38
C TRP A 514 -0.78 -11.74 -8.82
N SER A 515 -0.25 -10.54 -8.79
CA SER A 515 1.13 -10.29 -8.33
C SER A 515 1.34 -10.64 -6.86
N GLU A 516 0.34 -10.38 -6.00
CA GLU A 516 0.40 -10.66 -4.56
C GLU A 516 0.28 -12.14 -4.22
N ARG A 517 -0.38 -12.92 -5.08
CA ARG A 517 -0.70 -14.34 -4.80
C ARG A 517 0.16 -15.32 -5.61
N SER A 518 0.90 -14.82 -6.60
CA SER A 518 1.84 -15.63 -7.38
C SER A 518 3.24 -15.53 -6.78
N THR A 519 3.86 -16.68 -6.55
CA THR A 519 5.26 -16.78 -6.07
C THR A 519 6.16 -17.09 -7.25
N VAL A 520 7.30 -16.45 -7.27
CA VAL A 520 8.31 -16.64 -8.32
C VAL A 520 9.21 -17.79 -7.93
N TRP A 521 9.33 -18.79 -8.81
CA TRP A 521 10.25 -19.90 -8.55
C TRP A 521 11.70 -19.38 -8.52
N GLN A 522 12.43 -19.79 -7.49
CA GLN A 522 13.86 -19.55 -7.39
C GLN A 522 14.57 -20.89 -7.31
N PRO A 523 15.75 -21.01 -7.90
CA PRO A 523 16.55 -22.22 -7.71
C PRO A 523 16.90 -22.38 -6.22
N PRO A 524 17.08 -23.59 -5.74
CA PRO A 524 17.50 -23.79 -4.35
C PRO A 524 18.77 -22.99 -4.06
N GLY A 525 18.80 -22.37 -2.91
CA GLY A 525 19.91 -21.53 -2.48
C GLY A 525 21.22 -22.31 -2.31
N ARG A 526 22.26 -21.57 -2.03
CA ARG A 526 23.57 -22.17 -1.74
C ARG A 526 23.47 -23.05 -0.49
N ARG A 527 24.14 -24.17 -0.48
CA ARG A 527 24.32 -24.94 0.75
C ARG A 527 24.95 -24.02 1.81
N ASN A 528 24.52 -24.14 3.04
CA ASN A 528 24.97 -23.29 4.15
C ASN A 528 24.60 -21.81 3.96
N SER A 529 23.32 -21.54 3.70
CA SER A 529 22.74 -20.18 3.70
C SER A 529 21.56 -20.10 4.65
N LEU A 530 21.36 -18.94 5.29
CA LEU A 530 20.25 -18.64 6.20
C LEU A 530 18.90 -18.79 5.46
N HIS A 531 17.95 -19.48 6.07
CA HIS A 531 16.62 -19.70 5.51
C HIS A 531 15.70 -18.51 5.88
N LEU A 532 15.44 -17.65 4.89
CA LEU A 532 14.60 -16.46 5.07
C LEU A 532 13.15 -16.78 4.64
N TYR A 533 12.19 -16.52 5.52
CA TYR A 533 10.76 -16.75 5.29
C TYR A 533 9.99 -15.42 5.30
N ALA A 534 9.22 -15.17 4.25
CA ALA A 534 8.28 -14.03 4.18
C ALA A 534 6.96 -14.44 4.85
N GLY A 535 6.85 -14.22 6.15
CA GLY A 535 5.73 -14.68 6.98
C GLY A 535 6.08 -15.99 7.71
N SER A 536 5.06 -16.77 8.06
CA SER A 536 5.26 -18.02 8.79
C SER A 536 6.04 -19.06 7.95
N PRO A 537 7.02 -19.76 8.53
CA PRO A 537 7.66 -20.85 7.81
C PRO A 537 6.66 -21.99 7.53
N PRO A 538 6.95 -22.87 6.57
CA PRO A 538 6.17 -24.10 6.41
C PRO A 538 6.10 -24.88 7.74
N VAL A 539 5.04 -25.64 7.95
CA VAL A 539 4.79 -26.33 9.23
C VAL A 539 5.88 -27.39 9.51
N LEU A 540 6.45 -27.96 8.45
CA LEU A 540 7.54 -28.95 8.57
C LEU A 540 8.93 -28.31 8.64
N ALA A 541 9.04 -26.96 8.73
CA ALA A 541 10.35 -26.30 8.86
C ALA A 541 11.02 -26.66 10.17
N ARG A 542 12.36 -26.86 10.10
CA ARG A 542 13.21 -27.27 11.21
C ARG A 542 14.56 -26.56 11.10
N HIS A 543 15.01 -25.98 12.22
CA HIS A 543 16.29 -25.25 12.31
C HIS A 543 16.87 -25.44 13.71
N GLY A 544 18.18 -25.46 13.83
CA GLY A 544 18.83 -25.42 15.15
C GLY A 544 18.42 -24.12 15.87
N ILE A 545 18.50 -22.98 15.15
CA ILE A 545 18.11 -21.66 15.64
C ILE A 545 16.99 -21.10 14.75
N PHE A 546 15.90 -20.65 15.36
CA PHE A 546 14.83 -19.95 14.61
C PHE A 546 14.67 -18.54 15.16
N ILE A 547 14.59 -17.55 14.25
CA ILE A 547 14.44 -16.14 14.58
C ILE A 547 13.08 -15.66 14.07
N ALA A 548 12.20 -15.24 14.99
CA ALA A 548 10.89 -14.68 14.67
C ALA A 548 10.92 -13.17 14.94
N THR A 549 10.69 -12.34 13.91
CA THR A 549 10.79 -10.88 14.03
C THR A 549 9.43 -10.19 13.99
N GLY A 550 9.41 -8.94 14.45
CA GLY A 550 8.23 -8.08 14.37
C GLY A 550 7.08 -8.53 15.28
N LEU A 551 7.36 -9.18 16.38
CA LEU A 551 6.36 -9.77 17.27
C LEU A 551 5.72 -8.71 18.18
N THR A 552 4.91 -7.83 17.57
CA THR A 552 4.13 -6.80 18.27
C THR A 552 2.65 -7.22 18.35
N THR A 553 1.90 -6.58 19.23
CA THR A 553 0.44 -6.81 19.38
C THR A 553 -0.32 -6.57 18.06
N ASP A 554 0.13 -5.59 17.25
CA ASP A 554 -0.50 -5.28 15.96
C ASP A 554 -0.21 -6.34 14.89
N ALA A 555 0.89 -7.08 15.01
CA ALA A 555 1.27 -8.16 14.08
C ALA A 555 0.76 -9.53 14.56
N TRP A 556 0.84 -9.81 15.87
CA TRP A 556 0.47 -11.11 16.47
C TRP A 556 -0.38 -10.90 17.73
N PRO A 557 -1.67 -11.23 17.74
CA PRO A 557 -2.46 -11.90 16.66
C PRO A 557 -2.80 -11.01 15.47
N GLY A 558 -2.48 -9.72 15.53
CA GLY A 558 -2.86 -8.78 14.50
C GLY A 558 -4.33 -8.34 14.65
N ARG A 559 -4.78 -7.51 13.74
CA ARG A 559 -6.17 -7.01 13.72
C ARG A 559 -7.06 -7.99 12.98
N LEU A 560 -7.68 -8.89 13.72
CA LEU A 560 -8.69 -9.79 13.16
C LEU A 560 -9.99 -9.00 12.97
N ARG A 561 -10.63 -9.19 11.84
CA ARG A 561 -11.91 -8.53 11.51
C ARG A 561 -12.93 -9.56 11.07
N GLU A 562 -14.18 -9.30 11.43
CA GLU A 562 -15.30 -10.07 10.92
C GLU A 562 -15.60 -9.67 9.49
N SER A 563 -16.11 -10.61 8.71
CA SER A 563 -16.69 -10.27 7.42
C SER A 563 -18.04 -9.59 7.65
N PRO A 564 -18.37 -8.53 6.91
CA PRO A 564 -19.70 -7.92 6.99
C PRO A 564 -20.80 -8.79 6.38
N LEU A 565 -20.44 -9.88 5.65
CA LEU A 565 -21.41 -10.79 5.03
C LEU A 565 -21.56 -12.09 5.82
N LEU A 566 -20.48 -12.58 6.44
CA LEU A 566 -20.43 -13.82 7.20
C LEU A 566 -19.78 -13.55 8.55
N ASP A 567 -20.45 -12.77 9.38
CA ASP A 567 -19.99 -12.39 10.73
C ASP A 567 -20.17 -13.53 11.73
N ASP A 568 -19.71 -13.33 12.95
CA ASP A 568 -19.79 -14.34 14.01
C ASP A 568 -21.24 -14.75 14.33
N SER A 569 -22.21 -13.81 14.25
CA SER A 569 -23.62 -14.13 14.51
C SER A 569 -24.20 -15.06 13.43
N HIS A 570 -23.81 -14.84 12.17
CA HIS A 570 -24.20 -15.74 11.06
C HIS A 570 -23.58 -17.14 11.24
N LYS A 571 -22.30 -17.19 11.64
CA LYS A 571 -21.58 -18.46 11.87
C LYS A 571 -22.21 -19.24 13.04
N GLU A 572 -22.56 -18.57 14.12
CA GLU A 572 -23.23 -19.19 15.26
C GLU A 572 -24.61 -19.76 14.87
N ALA A 573 -25.35 -19.02 14.03
CA ALA A 573 -26.63 -19.50 13.50
C ALA A 573 -26.44 -20.77 12.65
N ILE A 574 -25.38 -20.84 11.84
CA ILE A 574 -25.01 -22.01 11.03
C ILE A 574 -24.64 -23.19 11.95
N HIS A 575 -23.83 -22.97 13.01
CA HIS A 575 -23.45 -24.00 13.98
C HIS A 575 -24.68 -24.59 14.71
N ASN A 576 -25.65 -23.73 15.04
CA ASN A 576 -26.85 -24.12 15.76
C ASN A 576 -27.89 -24.87 14.91
N ASN A 577 -27.71 -24.88 13.57
CA ASN A 577 -28.60 -25.59 12.66
C ASN A 577 -28.11 -27.07 12.48
N PRO A 578 -28.86 -28.06 12.98
CA PRO A 578 -28.44 -29.46 12.88
C PRO A 578 -28.30 -29.97 11.46
N ASP A 579 -28.97 -29.35 10.48
CA ASP A 579 -28.92 -29.75 9.07
C ASP A 579 -27.57 -29.44 8.43
N THR A 580 -26.77 -28.54 9.02
CA THR A 580 -25.41 -28.25 8.54
C THR A 580 -24.41 -29.33 8.97
N GLY A 581 -24.64 -29.96 10.11
CA GLY A 581 -23.75 -30.94 10.72
C GLY A 581 -22.41 -30.34 11.10
N LEU A 582 -22.35 -29.03 11.32
CA LEU A 582 -21.12 -28.32 11.67
C LEU A 582 -20.98 -28.18 13.18
N SER A 583 -19.74 -28.19 13.62
CA SER A 583 -19.34 -27.89 15.01
C SER A 583 -18.60 -26.54 15.04
N PRO A 584 -18.42 -25.94 16.22
CA PRO A 584 -17.69 -24.67 16.32
C PRO A 584 -16.25 -24.69 15.77
N SER A 585 -15.65 -25.86 15.61
CA SER A 585 -14.31 -25.98 15.00
C SER A 585 -14.33 -25.74 13.47
N HIS A 586 -15.50 -25.89 12.86
CA HIS A 586 -15.73 -25.58 11.45
C HIS A 586 -16.31 -24.15 11.37
N LEU A 587 -15.95 -23.36 10.39
CA LEU A 587 -16.32 -21.93 10.29
C LEU A 587 -15.91 -21.16 11.57
N PRO A 588 -14.60 -21.06 11.87
CA PRO A 588 -14.15 -20.51 13.15
C PRO A 588 -14.61 -19.06 13.37
N LEU A 589 -15.08 -18.78 14.57
CA LEU A 589 -15.43 -17.44 15.05
C LEU A 589 -14.13 -16.63 15.27
N LEU A 590 -14.28 -15.33 15.47
CA LEU A 590 -13.14 -14.43 15.68
C LEU A 590 -12.27 -14.88 16.87
N ARG A 591 -12.90 -15.33 17.95
CA ARG A 591 -12.18 -15.86 19.13
C ARG A 591 -11.36 -17.10 18.80
N GLU A 592 -11.86 -17.99 17.94
CA GLU A 592 -11.19 -19.23 17.53
C GLU A 592 -10.05 -18.94 16.53
N LYS A 593 -10.27 -17.99 15.59
CA LYS A 593 -9.22 -17.50 14.69
C LYS A 593 -8.04 -16.93 15.49
N ARG A 594 -8.31 -16.30 16.63
CA ARG A 594 -7.27 -15.78 17.53
C ARG A 594 -6.44 -16.92 18.13
N VAL A 595 -7.08 -17.98 18.60
CA VAL A 595 -6.39 -19.16 19.15
C VAL A 595 -5.58 -19.86 18.03
N GLN A 596 -6.15 -19.96 16.83
CA GLN A 596 -5.40 -20.52 15.66
C GLN A 596 -4.14 -19.69 15.37
N ARG A 597 -4.20 -18.36 15.51
CA ARG A 597 -3.02 -17.47 15.32
C ARG A 597 -1.98 -17.73 16.41
N GLU A 598 -2.41 -17.94 17.66
CA GLU A 598 -1.52 -18.28 18.77
C GLU A 598 -0.86 -19.65 18.52
N ALA A 599 -1.62 -20.65 18.11
CA ALA A 599 -1.10 -21.98 17.76
C ALA A 599 -0.05 -21.89 16.64
N LEU A 600 -0.29 -21.03 15.63
CA LEU A 600 0.65 -20.81 14.54
C LEU A 600 1.96 -20.17 15.05
N LEU A 601 1.90 -19.20 15.96
CA LEU A 601 3.11 -18.59 16.53
C LEU A 601 3.90 -19.63 17.36
N LEU A 602 3.20 -20.45 18.17
CA LEU A 602 3.85 -21.52 18.94
C LEU A 602 4.50 -22.56 18.02
N ARG A 603 3.85 -22.88 16.88
CA ARG A 603 4.43 -23.75 15.86
C ARG A 603 5.69 -23.12 15.23
N MET A 604 5.69 -21.80 14.99
CA MET A 604 6.89 -21.08 14.51
C MET A 604 8.04 -21.20 15.52
N ILE A 605 7.75 -21.00 16.81
CA ILE A 605 8.74 -21.16 17.88
C ILE A 605 9.28 -22.62 17.90
N ALA A 606 8.39 -23.59 17.73
CA ALA A 606 8.73 -25.03 17.71
C ALA A 606 9.48 -25.46 16.42
N SER A 607 9.70 -24.55 15.45
CA SER A 607 10.61 -24.79 14.33
C SER A 607 12.07 -24.80 14.78
N ALA A 608 12.35 -24.25 15.98
CA ALA A 608 13.69 -24.29 16.56
C ALA A 608 13.92 -25.61 17.35
N ASP A 609 14.99 -26.29 17.07
CA ASP A 609 15.40 -27.48 17.88
C ASP A 609 16.13 -27.06 19.16
N GLU A 610 16.93 -26.01 19.10
CA GLU A 610 17.81 -25.59 20.21
C GLU A 610 17.42 -24.28 20.84
N LEU A 611 17.01 -23.28 20.03
CA LEU A 611 16.75 -21.92 20.52
C LEU A 611 15.87 -21.14 19.54
N CYS A 612 14.85 -20.47 20.09
CA CYS A 612 14.10 -19.45 19.34
C CYS A 612 14.54 -18.06 19.82
N ILE A 613 14.85 -17.16 18.86
CA ILE A 613 15.08 -15.74 19.14
C ILE A 613 13.83 -15.01 18.69
N ALA A 614 13.09 -14.46 19.66
CA ALA A 614 11.84 -13.73 19.41
C ALA A 614 12.09 -12.23 19.53
N SER A 615 11.99 -11.49 18.43
CA SER A 615 12.29 -10.05 18.47
C SER A 615 11.08 -9.19 18.18
N HIS A 616 11.10 -7.98 18.71
CA HIS A 616 10.06 -6.97 18.46
C HIS A 616 10.65 -5.57 18.48
N PRO A 617 10.15 -4.65 17.65
CA PRO A 617 10.50 -3.24 17.77
C PRO A 617 9.75 -2.61 18.94
N SER A 618 10.37 -1.64 19.60
CA SER A 618 9.77 -0.88 20.72
C SER A 618 8.93 0.30 20.23
N GLN A 619 9.16 0.75 18.98
CA GLN A 619 8.44 1.89 18.38
C GLN A 619 8.31 1.71 16.86
N ASP A 620 7.37 2.43 16.26
CA ASP A 620 7.23 2.48 14.79
C ASP A 620 8.19 3.55 14.19
N ALA A 621 8.18 3.68 12.87
CA ALA A 621 9.02 4.63 12.14
C ALA A 621 8.73 6.11 12.48
N SER A 622 7.58 6.39 13.11
CA SER A 622 7.23 7.75 13.55
C SER A 622 7.54 7.99 15.03
N GLY A 623 8.13 6.99 15.72
CA GLY A 623 8.50 7.07 17.13
C GLY A 623 7.37 6.72 18.11
N ARG A 624 6.22 6.24 17.63
CA ARG A 624 5.12 5.82 18.51
C ARG A 624 5.46 4.47 19.15
N PRO A 625 5.29 4.32 20.47
CA PRO A 625 5.61 3.05 21.13
C PRO A 625 4.73 1.90 20.65
N LEU A 626 5.36 0.75 20.43
CA LEU A 626 4.72 -0.51 20.08
C LEU A 626 4.80 -1.46 21.28
N GLN A 627 3.74 -2.25 21.49
CA GLN A 627 3.71 -3.24 22.57
C GLN A 627 4.14 -4.60 22.01
N PRO A 628 4.95 -5.36 22.75
CA PRO A 628 5.25 -6.74 22.36
C PRO A 628 3.97 -7.57 22.30
N SER A 629 3.99 -8.60 21.47
CA SER A 629 2.87 -9.54 21.40
C SER A 629 2.64 -10.20 22.74
N ARG A 630 1.41 -10.17 23.23
CA ARG A 630 1.04 -10.82 24.49
C ARG A 630 1.26 -12.34 24.46
N PHE A 631 1.36 -12.94 23.27
CA PHE A 631 1.68 -14.38 23.14
C PHE A 631 3.10 -14.68 23.63
N LEU A 632 3.97 -13.67 23.66
CA LEU A 632 5.33 -13.81 24.22
C LEU A 632 5.30 -13.91 25.75
N GLU A 633 4.26 -13.38 26.40
CA GLU A 633 4.11 -13.43 27.86
C GLU A 633 3.87 -14.86 28.37
N SER A 634 3.21 -15.68 27.54
CA SER A 634 2.96 -17.10 27.87
C SER A 634 4.14 -18.01 27.52
N ALA A 635 5.09 -17.53 26.71
CA ALA A 635 6.30 -18.28 26.36
C ALA A 635 7.34 -18.14 27.46
N THR A 636 7.66 -19.25 28.14
CA THR A 636 8.65 -19.27 29.23
C THR A 636 10.07 -19.03 28.68
N SER A 637 10.63 -17.88 29.02
CA SER A 637 12.01 -17.58 28.66
C SER A 637 12.96 -17.92 29.81
N ARG A 638 13.98 -18.71 29.54
CA ARG A 638 15.06 -19.05 30.49
C ARG A 638 16.23 -18.07 30.39
N THR A 639 16.30 -17.30 29.31
CA THR A 639 17.36 -16.32 29.04
C THR A 639 16.82 -14.92 29.33
N PRO A 640 17.57 -14.06 30.08
CA PRO A 640 17.11 -12.70 30.33
C PRO A 640 16.87 -11.93 29.02
N PRO A 641 15.77 -11.18 28.93
CA PRO A 641 15.48 -10.42 27.70
C PRO A 641 16.57 -9.38 27.42
N TRP A 642 16.85 -9.18 26.14
CA TRP A 642 17.85 -8.22 25.68
C TRP A 642 17.18 -7.01 25.08
N THR A 643 17.35 -5.83 25.73
CA THR A 643 16.86 -4.54 25.21
C THR A 643 18.05 -3.77 24.64
N VAL A 644 17.98 -3.48 23.35
CA VAL A 644 19.00 -2.70 22.66
C VAL A 644 18.76 -1.21 22.99
N PRO A 645 19.80 -0.47 23.42
CA PRO A 645 19.64 0.96 23.72
C PRO A 645 19.10 1.77 22.52
N ALA A 646 18.37 2.83 22.78
CA ALA A 646 17.78 3.69 21.73
C ALA A 646 18.82 4.30 20.79
N GLY A 647 20.05 4.49 21.28
CA GLY A 647 21.16 4.97 20.46
C GLY A 647 21.89 3.90 19.65
N GLY A 648 21.34 2.66 19.65
CA GLY A 648 21.98 1.53 18.98
C GLY A 648 23.05 0.87 19.84
N GLU A 649 23.73 -0.09 19.27
CA GLU A 649 24.84 -0.80 19.93
C GLU A 649 26.09 0.06 19.94
N PRO A 650 26.96 -0.10 20.95
CA PRO A 650 28.21 0.68 21.02
C PRO A 650 29.13 0.38 19.83
N PRO A 651 30.02 1.33 19.48
CA PRO A 651 30.94 1.13 18.36
C PRO A 651 31.93 -0.02 18.61
N PHE A 652 32.40 -0.60 17.53
CA PHE A 652 33.17 -1.85 17.51
C PHE A 652 34.67 -1.69 17.77
N SER A 653 35.30 -2.78 18.16
CA SER A 653 36.75 -2.92 18.17
C SER A 653 37.29 -3.13 16.74
N ARG A 654 38.57 -2.87 16.54
CA ARG A 654 39.28 -3.04 15.24
C ARG A 654 39.20 -4.48 14.73
N SER A 655 39.11 -5.46 15.61
CA SER A 655 39.04 -6.87 15.25
C SER A 655 37.74 -7.26 14.50
N MET A 656 36.72 -6.41 14.54
CA MET A 656 35.42 -6.66 13.90
C MET A 656 35.31 -6.13 12.47
N ARG A 657 36.34 -5.44 11.94
CA ARG A 657 36.30 -4.79 10.61
C ARG A 657 35.97 -5.70 9.44
N ASP A 658 36.46 -6.93 9.47
CA ASP A 658 36.27 -7.90 8.37
C ASP A 658 34.83 -8.39 8.24
N VAL A 659 34.02 -8.18 9.28
CA VAL A 659 32.62 -8.68 9.36
C VAL A 659 31.61 -7.58 9.08
N LEU A 660 32.00 -6.31 9.28
CA LEU A 660 31.08 -5.18 9.19
C LEU A 660 30.96 -4.63 7.76
N PRO A 661 29.87 -3.93 7.44
CA PRO A 661 29.75 -3.21 6.18
C PRO A 661 30.81 -2.11 6.03
N ARG A 662 31.22 -1.80 4.81
CA ARG A 662 32.22 -0.76 4.49
C ARG A 662 31.82 0.63 4.97
N ASP A 663 30.53 0.93 5.00
CA ASP A 663 30.04 2.23 5.52
C ASP A 663 30.29 2.37 7.02
N GLU A 664 30.12 1.31 7.81
CA GLU A 664 30.47 1.30 9.24
C GLU A 664 31.99 1.39 9.44
N GLU A 665 32.76 0.67 8.62
CA GLU A 665 34.24 0.74 8.61
C GLU A 665 34.70 2.19 8.39
N THR A 666 34.11 2.88 7.43
CA THR A 666 34.41 4.31 7.13
C THR A 666 34.08 5.21 8.33
N VAL A 667 32.97 4.95 9.02
CA VAL A 667 32.58 5.69 10.24
C VAL A 667 33.61 5.45 11.35
N ILE A 668 34.03 4.20 11.57
CA ILE A 668 35.04 3.84 12.58
C ILE A 668 36.35 4.55 12.27
N GLU A 669 36.84 4.55 11.03
CA GLU A 669 38.05 5.26 10.60
C GLU A 669 37.96 6.75 10.90
N LYS A 670 36.81 7.35 10.59
CA LYS A 670 36.57 8.79 10.85
C LYS A 670 36.55 9.10 12.35
N VAL A 671 35.96 8.25 13.17
CA VAL A 671 35.93 8.38 14.63
C VAL A 671 37.34 8.23 15.23
N GLU A 672 38.10 7.22 14.78
CA GLU A 672 39.47 6.97 15.21
C GLU A 672 40.41 8.12 14.82
N ALA A 673 40.28 8.64 13.61
CA ALA A 673 41.03 9.81 13.13
C ALA A 673 40.72 11.05 13.95
N ARG A 674 39.49 11.21 14.44
CA ARG A 674 39.08 12.34 15.28
C ARG A 674 39.48 12.17 16.74
N SER A 675 39.71 10.97 17.22
CA SER A 675 40.08 10.73 18.63
C SER A 675 41.51 11.16 18.96
N SER A 676 42.35 11.37 17.97
CA SER A 676 43.74 11.88 18.14
C SER A 676 43.80 13.39 18.30
N ASP A 677 42.74 14.13 17.91
CA ASP A 677 42.60 15.57 18.14
C ASP A 677 41.30 15.83 18.87
N PRO A 678 41.25 16.53 20.00
CA PRO A 678 39.96 16.86 20.63
C PRO A 678 39.11 17.62 19.60
N PRO A 679 37.81 17.29 19.47
CA PRO A 679 37.01 17.98 18.52
C PRO A 679 37.09 19.48 18.73
N ARG A 680 37.70 20.19 17.79
CA ARG A 680 37.59 21.64 17.74
C ARG A 680 36.12 21.92 17.59
N VAL A 681 35.45 22.20 18.69
CA VAL A 681 34.11 22.78 18.61
C VAL A 681 34.26 23.96 17.66
N PRO A 682 33.69 23.95 16.47
CA PRO A 682 33.81 25.09 15.58
C PRO A 682 33.39 26.30 16.40
N ALA A 683 34.32 27.28 16.52
CA ALA A 683 33.98 28.56 17.12
C ALA A 683 32.62 28.94 16.53
N ARG A 684 31.65 29.17 17.41
CA ARG A 684 30.24 29.46 17.01
C ARG A 684 30.29 30.28 15.74
N LEU A 685 29.85 29.69 14.65
CA LEU A 685 29.75 30.38 13.38
C LEU A 685 29.07 31.72 13.67
N LYS A 686 29.83 32.82 13.57
CA LYS A 686 29.24 34.15 13.67
C LYS A 686 28.04 34.14 12.73
N MET A 687 26.87 34.37 13.27
CA MET A 687 25.67 34.46 12.48
C MET A 687 25.86 35.57 11.45
N ILE A 688 26.25 35.17 10.25
CA ILE A 688 26.26 36.08 9.11
C ILE A 688 24.84 36.03 8.56
N PRO A 689 24.10 37.15 8.59
CA PRO A 689 22.79 37.18 7.98
C PRO A 689 22.93 36.72 6.52
N PRO A 690 22.04 35.88 6.04
CA PRO A 690 22.14 35.44 4.65
C PRO A 690 22.10 36.63 3.71
N ALA A 691 23.11 36.72 2.82
CA ALA A 691 23.15 37.77 1.82
C ALA A 691 21.88 37.67 0.93
N THR A 692 21.25 38.81 0.71
CA THR A 692 19.99 38.84 -0.05
C THR A 692 20.06 39.78 -1.27
N PRO A 693 21.10 39.58 -2.14
CA PRO A 693 21.21 40.45 -3.33
C PRO A 693 20.04 40.21 -4.29
N TRP A 694 19.52 41.29 -4.84
CA TRP A 694 18.52 41.18 -5.92
C TRP A 694 19.21 40.51 -7.14
N PRO A 695 18.60 39.52 -7.76
CA PRO A 695 19.26 38.81 -8.88
C PRO A 695 19.67 39.79 -10.00
N SER A 696 20.94 39.70 -10.40
CA SER A 696 21.52 40.61 -11.40
C SER A 696 20.78 40.44 -12.77
N GLY A 697 20.49 41.57 -13.40
CA GLY A 697 19.78 41.60 -14.67
C GLY A 697 18.25 41.49 -14.57
N MET A 698 17.72 41.23 -13.37
CA MET A 698 16.26 41.21 -13.19
C MET A 698 15.73 42.60 -12.85
N LEU A 699 14.64 42.97 -13.52
CA LEU A 699 13.88 44.18 -13.16
C LEU A 699 13.34 44.06 -11.75
N LYS A 700 13.37 45.13 -10.96
CA LYS A 700 12.81 45.20 -9.62
C LYS A 700 11.30 45.25 -9.68
N LYS A 701 10.68 44.11 -9.99
CA LYS A 701 9.26 43.93 -10.18
C LYS A 701 8.66 43.06 -9.08
N VAL A 702 7.69 43.61 -8.34
CA VAL A 702 7.20 42.95 -7.11
C VAL A 702 5.68 42.73 -7.20
N PRO A 703 5.17 41.51 -7.00
CA PRO A 703 3.72 41.28 -6.91
C PRO A 703 3.20 41.75 -5.55
N VAL A 704 2.17 42.60 -5.56
CA VAL A 704 1.53 43.13 -4.34
C VAL A 704 0.93 42.01 -3.48
N SER A 705 0.53 40.89 -4.09
CA SER A 705 0.06 39.72 -3.35
C SER A 705 1.11 39.11 -2.40
N GLY A 706 2.40 39.50 -2.53
CA GLY A 706 3.47 39.10 -1.61
C GLY A 706 3.61 40.01 -0.38
N ILE A 707 2.83 41.07 -0.25
CA ILE A 707 2.99 42.04 0.84
C ILE A 707 2.82 41.43 2.24
N ASP A 708 1.86 40.52 2.41
CA ASP A 708 1.62 39.83 3.68
C ASP A 708 2.79 38.88 4.01
N THR A 709 3.39 38.23 3.01
CA THR A 709 4.57 37.37 3.17
C THR A 709 5.77 38.22 3.60
N TRP A 710 5.98 39.36 2.96
CA TRP A 710 7.08 40.29 3.29
C TRP A 710 6.90 40.84 4.71
N LYS A 711 5.69 41.26 5.07
CA LYS A 711 5.36 41.76 6.42
C LYS A 711 5.60 40.69 7.50
N ALA A 712 5.28 39.42 7.20
CA ALA A 712 5.48 38.30 8.13
C ALA A 712 6.97 37.97 8.31
N CYS A 713 7.75 37.99 7.22
CA CYS A 713 9.19 37.77 7.23
C CYS A 713 9.79 38.20 5.86
N PRO A 714 10.61 39.28 5.83
CA PRO A 714 11.23 39.72 4.56
C PRO A 714 12.04 38.62 3.87
N PHE A 715 12.78 37.78 4.64
CA PHE A 715 13.56 36.68 4.08
C PHE A 715 12.65 35.61 3.43
N LYS A 716 11.51 35.28 4.06
CA LYS A 716 10.54 34.34 3.46
C LYS A 716 10.03 34.86 2.11
N PHE A 717 9.72 36.17 2.04
CA PHE A 717 9.32 36.82 0.78
C PHE A 717 10.44 36.71 -0.28
N TYR A 718 11.67 37.00 0.11
CA TYR A 718 12.84 36.96 -0.80
C TYR A 718 13.03 35.54 -1.36
N ALA A 719 13.05 34.54 -0.49
CA ALA A 719 13.22 33.12 -0.88
C ALA A 719 12.10 32.63 -1.82
N SER A 720 10.83 32.92 -1.45
CA SER A 720 9.68 32.37 -2.18
C SER A 720 9.29 33.17 -3.43
N ARG A 721 9.45 34.52 -3.39
CA ARG A 721 8.92 35.38 -4.47
C ARG A 721 10.00 35.97 -5.38
N VAL A 722 11.21 36.20 -4.86
CA VAL A 722 12.33 36.74 -5.64
C VAL A 722 13.18 35.60 -6.21
N LEU A 723 13.65 34.70 -5.35
CA LEU A 723 14.44 33.52 -5.76
C LEU A 723 13.59 32.39 -6.30
N LYS A 724 12.29 32.38 -6.00
CA LYS A 724 11.32 31.34 -6.41
C LYS A 724 11.76 29.93 -5.98
N ILE A 725 12.31 29.84 -4.78
CA ILE A 725 12.64 28.53 -4.20
C ILE A 725 11.34 27.86 -3.79
N GLU A 726 11.05 26.72 -4.40
CA GLU A 726 9.84 25.95 -4.12
C GLU A 726 10.20 24.59 -3.55
N GLN A 727 9.45 24.12 -2.55
CA GLN A 727 9.51 22.74 -2.12
C GLN A 727 8.92 21.82 -3.20
N GLY A 728 9.50 20.64 -3.37
CA GLY A 728 8.89 19.60 -4.19
C GLY A 728 7.46 19.35 -3.66
N ARG A 729 6.47 19.47 -4.53
CA ARG A 729 5.06 19.30 -4.12
C ARG A 729 4.75 17.80 -4.02
N PRO A 730 4.27 17.33 -2.87
CA PRO A 730 3.85 15.94 -2.78
C PRO A 730 2.64 15.71 -3.71
N TYR A 731 2.54 14.52 -4.24
CA TYR A 731 1.38 14.15 -5.05
C TYR A 731 0.09 14.31 -4.25
N GLY A 732 -0.89 14.94 -4.84
CA GLY A 732 -2.18 15.17 -4.21
C GLY A 732 -2.96 16.29 -4.89
N PHE A 733 -4.12 16.59 -4.35
CA PHE A 733 -4.95 17.69 -4.80
C PHE A 733 -4.21 19.01 -4.60
N ASP A 734 -3.81 19.68 -5.69
CA ASP A 734 -3.05 20.92 -5.62
C ASP A 734 -3.95 22.12 -5.27
N PRO A 735 -3.77 22.73 -4.09
CA PRO A 735 -4.55 23.92 -3.70
C PRO A 735 -4.33 25.12 -4.65
N LEU A 736 -3.17 25.22 -5.29
CA LEU A 736 -2.89 26.31 -6.25
C LEU A 736 -3.68 26.11 -7.53
N GLU A 737 -3.70 24.89 -8.10
CA GLU A 737 -4.54 24.58 -9.28
C GLU A 737 -6.02 24.76 -8.96
N ALA A 738 -6.45 24.37 -7.77
CA ALA A 738 -7.82 24.57 -7.28
C ALA A 738 -8.17 26.08 -7.18
N GLY A 739 -7.22 26.89 -6.70
CA GLY A 739 -7.36 28.36 -6.65
C GLY A 739 -7.53 28.94 -8.06
N ASN A 740 -6.62 28.56 -8.95
CA ASN A 740 -6.63 29.02 -10.34
C ASN A 740 -7.93 28.62 -11.07
N LEU A 741 -8.43 27.38 -10.82
CA LEU A 741 -9.73 26.95 -11.37
C LEU A 741 -10.87 27.88 -10.91
N VAL A 742 -10.91 28.20 -9.62
CA VAL A 742 -11.97 29.09 -9.06
C VAL A 742 -11.91 30.47 -9.72
N HIS A 743 -10.71 31.05 -9.89
CA HIS A 743 -10.56 32.34 -10.58
C HIS A 743 -11.03 32.25 -12.05
N ALA A 744 -10.64 31.20 -12.77
CA ALA A 744 -11.07 30.98 -14.16
C ALA A 744 -12.59 30.82 -14.28
N VAL A 745 -13.21 30.14 -13.33
CA VAL A 745 -14.67 29.98 -13.27
C VAL A 745 -15.35 31.35 -13.06
N TRP A 746 -14.88 32.14 -12.08
CA TRP A 746 -15.45 33.45 -11.80
C TRP A 746 -15.27 34.41 -12.97
N GLU A 747 -14.12 34.40 -13.64
CA GLU A 747 -13.88 35.14 -14.88
C GLU A 747 -14.96 34.81 -15.92
N LYS A 748 -15.19 33.50 -16.18
CA LYS A 748 -16.19 33.05 -17.16
C LYS A 748 -17.62 33.41 -16.74
N VAL A 749 -17.98 33.24 -15.48
CA VAL A 749 -19.32 33.53 -14.92
C VAL A 749 -19.63 35.01 -15.08
N TRP A 750 -18.72 35.93 -14.72
CA TRP A 750 -18.92 37.36 -14.81
C TRP A 750 -18.95 37.83 -16.27
N ASN A 751 -18.12 37.27 -17.17
CA ASN A 751 -18.18 37.56 -18.60
C ASN A 751 -19.56 37.18 -19.16
N HIS A 752 -20.04 36.01 -18.89
CA HIS A 752 -21.33 35.50 -19.35
C HIS A 752 -22.49 36.32 -18.80
N ARG A 753 -22.42 36.68 -17.52
CA ARG A 753 -23.44 37.53 -16.87
C ARG A 753 -23.55 38.90 -17.52
N MET A 754 -22.44 39.51 -17.87
CA MET A 754 -22.45 40.86 -18.51
C MET A 754 -23.04 40.77 -19.91
N ASP A 755 -22.88 39.65 -20.59
CA ASP A 755 -23.42 39.46 -21.94
C ASP A 755 -24.91 39.06 -21.94
N THR A 756 -25.35 38.23 -20.98
CA THR A 756 -26.69 37.60 -20.99
C THR A 756 -27.61 38.04 -19.84
N GLY A 757 -27.07 38.60 -18.76
CA GLY A 757 -27.85 39.04 -17.61
C GLY A 757 -28.35 37.91 -16.69
N GLY A 758 -27.93 36.69 -16.86
CA GLY A 758 -28.45 35.53 -16.11
C GLY A 758 -28.11 35.52 -14.62
N ASN A 759 -28.78 34.61 -13.87
CA ASN A 759 -28.50 34.36 -12.45
C ASN A 759 -27.13 33.67 -12.28
N LEU A 760 -26.34 34.13 -11.31
CA LEU A 760 -24.96 33.63 -11.09
C LEU A 760 -24.90 32.13 -10.81
N THR A 761 -25.89 31.57 -10.10
CA THR A 761 -25.89 30.14 -9.77
C THR A 761 -26.16 29.27 -11.02
N CYS A 762 -27.02 29.81 -11.94
CA CYS A 762 -27.30 29.08 -13.20
C CYS A 762 -26.08 29.11 -14.12
N LEU A 763 -25.49 30.28 -14.30
CA LEU A 763 -24.29 30.45 -15.13
C LEU A 763 -23.10 29.65 -14.64
N LEU A 764 -23.01 29.44 -13.32
CA LEU A 764 -21.91 28.68 -12.73
C LEU A 764 -21.85 27.24 -13.23
N GLU A 765 -22.98 26.55 -13.43
CA GLU A 765 -23.01 25.16 -13.87
C GLU A 765 -22.29 24.96 -15.21
N ASP A 766 -22.63 25.81 -16.17
CA ASP A 766 -22.04 25.76 -17.53
C ASP A 766 -20.56 26.15 -17.52
N CYS A 767 -20.25 27.25 -16.83
CA CYS A 767 -18.88 27.80 -16.75
C CYS A 767 -17.94 26.83 -15.99
N TRP A 768 -18.46 26.12 -14.97
CA TRP A 768 -17.68 25.16 -14.19
C TRP A 768 -17.19 24.01 -15.07
N ALA A 769 -18.12 23.36 -15.78
CA ALA A 769 -17.79 22.21 -16.63
C ALA A 769 -16.75 22.59 -17.67
N GLN A 770 -16.97 23.75 -18.31
CA GLN A 770 -16.07 24.29 -19.34
C GLN A 770 -14.67 24.60 -18.78
N ALA A 771 -14.57 25.22 -17.62
CA ALA A 771 -13.29 25.61 -17.02
C ALA A 771 -12.47 24.37 -16.62
N VAL A 772 -13.13 23.35 -16.06
CA VAL A 772 -12.47 22.08 -15.70
C VAL A 772 -11.95 21.38 -16.96
N GLU A 773 -12.78 21.29 -18.01
CA GLU A 773 -12.41 20.59 -19.25
C GLU A 773 -11.24 21.24 -19.98
N GLU A 774 -11.33 22.59 -20.12
CA GLU A 774 -10.36 23.35 -20.94
C GLU A 774 -9.01 23.59 -20.27
N ARG A 775 -9.01 23.89 -18.95
CA ARG A 775 -7.80 24.40 -18.29
C ARG A 775 -7.24 23.52 -17.17
N TYR A 776 -8.10 22.72 -16.49
CA TYR A 776 -7.69 21.97 -15.28
C TYR A 776 -8.18 20.51 -15.28
N PRO A 777 -7.94 19.75 -16.36
CA PRO A 777 -8.41 18.34 -16.44
C PRO A 777 -7.77 17.44 -15.38
N SER A 778 -6.56 17.76 -14.90
CA SER A 778 -5.84 17.06 -13.82
C SER A 778 -6.67 16.98 -12.53
N LEU A 779 -7.48 17.99 -12.23
CA LEU A 779 -8.30 18.00 -11.00
C LEU A 779 -9.42 16.95 -11.02
N LYS A 780 -9.76 16.39 -12.19
CA LYS A 780 -10.75 15.29 -12.31
C LYS A 780 -10.31 14.02 -11.57
N GLU A 781 -9.02 13.86 -11.37
CA GLU A 781 -8.45 12.71 -10.62
C GLU A 781 -8.85 12.75 -9.14
N PHE A 782 -9.31 13.90 -8.65
CA PHE A 782 -9.69 14.10 -7.25
C PHE A 782 -11.18 14.45 -7.13
N PRO A 783 -12.11 13.55 -7.53
CA PRO A 783 -13.53 13.86 -7.67
C PRO A 783 -14.19 14.34 -6.37
N ARG A 784 -13.77 13.83 -5.21
CA ARG A 784 -14.31 14.27 -3.91
C ARG A 784 -13.93 15.74 -3.61
N HIS A 785 -12.67 16.10 -3.90
CA HIS A 785 -12.17 17.47 -3.68
C HIS A 785 -12.83 18.42 -4.69
N LEU A 786 -12.91 18.02 -5.95
CA LEU A 786 -13.52 18.81 -7.01
C LEU A 786 -15.01 19.05 -6.73
N SER A 787 -15.76 18.04 -6.28
CA SER A 787 -17.18 18.16 -5.91
C SER A 787 -17.36 19.11 -4.71
N ARG A 788 -16.48 19.04 -3.71
CA ARG A 788 -16.49 19.95 -2.56
C ARG A 788 -16.21 21.39 -3.00
N LEU A 789 -15.23 21.58 -3.86
CA LEU A 789 -14.86 22.90 -4.39
C LEU A 789 -16.03 23.49 -5.19
N LYS A 790 -16.67 22.72 -6.08
CA LYS A 790 -17.85 23.11 -6.85
C LYS A 790 -18.98 23.56 -5.93
N ARG A 791 -19.31 22.76 -4.91
CA ARG A 791 -20.37 23.07 -3.95
C ARG A 791 -20.08 24.38 -3.19
N ASN A 792 -18.83 24.60 -2.79
CA ASN A 792 -18.42 25.83 -2.11
C ASN A 792 -18.55 27.05 -3.04
N THR A 793 -18.14 26.90 -4.30
CA THR A 793 -18.26 27.96 -5.32
C THR A 793 -19.74 28.28 -5.61
N TRP A 794 -20.59 27.24 -5.63
CA TRP A 794 -22.04 27.40 -5.80
C TRP A 794 -22.67 28.21 -4.65
N ARG A 795 -22.29 27.90 -3.40
CA ARG A 795 -22.74 28.66 -2.22
C ARG A 795 -22.29 30.13 -2.29
N MET A 796 -21.06 30.35 -2.77
CA MET A 796 -20.54 31.72 -2.98
C MET A 796 -21.27 32.42 -4.11
N ALA A 797 -21.71 31.71 -5.15
CA ALA A 797 -22.52 32.27 -6.22
C ALA A 797 -23.88 32.77 -5.69
N SER A 798 -24.53 31.99 -4.83
CA SER A 798 -25.77 32.38 -4.15
C SER A 798 -25.58 33.63 -3.31
N LEU A 799 -24.50 33.69 -2.52
CA LEU A 799 -24.18 34.85 -1.68
C LEU A 799 -23.91 36.10 -2.55
N GLN A 800 -23.17 35.99 -3.65
CA GLN A 800 -22.91 37.11 -4.56
C GLN A 800 -24.21 37.54 -5.27
N GLN A 801 -25.10 36.60 -5.61
CA GLN A 801 -26.42 36.98 -6.17
C GLN A 801 -27.20 37.81 -5.15
N GLU A 802 -27.19 37.43 -3.84
CA GLU A 802 -27.82 38.25 -2.79
C GLU A 802 -27.21 39.67 -2.70
N MET A 803 -25.87 39.79 -2.92
CA MET A 803 -25.20 41.10 -2.93
C MET A 803 -25.65 41.94 -4.13
N GLU A 804 -25.79 41.30 -5.30
CA GLU A 804 -26.30 41.97 -6.52
C GLU A 804 -27.74 42.48 -6.30
N ASP A 805 -28.60 41.57 -5.75
CA ASP A 805 -30.02 41.88 -5.49
C ASP A 805 -30.21 42.91 -4.37
N ALA A 806 -29.21 43.10 -3.48
CA ALA A 806 -29.22 44.12 -2.43
C ALA A 806 -28.95 45.54 -2.97
N GLY A 807 -28.69 45.66 -4.28
CA GLY A 807 -28.52 46.96 -4.97
C GLY A 807 -27.13 47.17 -5.57
N LEU A 808 -26.21 46.22 -5.42
CA LEU A 808 -24.85 46.35 -5.98
C LEU A 808 -24.92 46.41 -7.53
N ALA A 809 -25.79 45.60 -8.13
CA ALA A 809 -26.00 45.59 -9.59
C ALA A 809 -26.52 46.95 -10.08
N ASP A 810 -27.44 47.52 -9.34
CA ASP A 810 -28.06 48.81 -9.70
C ASP A 810 -27.10 49.99 -9.55
N ASP A 811 -26.18 49.93 -8.56
CA ASP A 811 -25.25 51.04 -8.29
C ASP A 811 -23.96 50.96 -9.11
N ARG A 812 -23.69 49.78 -9.74
CA ARG A 812 -22.50 49.56 -10.57
C ARG A 812 -22.62 50.26 -11.92
N VAL A 813 -21.65 51.12 -12.24
CA VAL A 813 -21.53 51.77 -13.55
C VAL A 813 -20.71 50.92 -14.50
N SER A 814 -19.64 50.32 -14.00
CA SER A 814 -18.78 49.44 -14.79
C SER A 814 -18.09 48.40 -13.90
N GLN A 815 -17.64 47.31 -14.52
CA GLN A 815 -16.92 46.23 -13.83
C GLN A 815 -15.69 45.87 -14.65
N GLU A 816 -14.52 45.88 -13.97
CA GLU A 816 -13.27 45.43 -14.57
C GLU A 816 -12.89 44.07 -13.89
N ARG A 817 -12.36 43.13 -14.68
CA ARG A 817 -12.04 41.76 -14.22
C ARG A 817 -10.64 41.39 -14.68
N GLU A 818 -9.92 40.60 -13.87
CA GLU A 818 -8.57 40.09 -14.15
C GLU A 818 -7.59 41.21 -14.59
N GLN A 819 -7.82 42.44 -14.09
CA GLN A 819 -7.04 43.62 -14.49
C GLN A 819 -5.65 43.62 -13.85
N MET A 820 -4.65 43.84 -14.68
CA MET A 820 -3.25 44.02 -14.23
C MET A 820 -2.98 45.52 -14.12
N ILE A 821 -2.67 45.97 -12.90
CA ILE A 821 -2.29 47.36 -12.64
C ILE A 821 -0.86 47.40 -12.12
N GLU A 822 -0.04 48.27 -12.67
CA GLU A 822 1.35 48.47 -12.29
C GLU A 822 1.59 49.94 -11.90
N ILE A 823 2.37 50.14 -10.83
CA ILE A 823 2.81 51.49 -10.43
C ILE A 823 4.32 51.44 -10.08
N ASP A 824 5.02 52.49 -10.38
CA ASP A 824 6.41 52.67 -9.94
C ASP A 824 6.43 53.41 -8.61
N LEU A 825 7.08 52.83 -7.61
CA LEU A 825 7.34 53.49 -6.31
C LEU A 825 8.86 53.40 -6.05
N ASP A 826 9.51 54.57 -6.21
CA ASP A 826 10.94 54.73 -5.96
C ASP A 826 11.86 53.74 -6.72
N GLY A 827 11.51 53.49 -8.00
CA GLY A 827 12.28 52.61 -8.87
C GLY A 827 11.95 51.13 -8.71
N VAL A 828 10.89 50.77 -7.95
CA VAL A 828 10.36 49.44 -7.82
C VAL A 828 8.97 49.36 -8.45
N LEU A 829 8.82 48.45 -9.42
CA LEU A 829 7.56 48.30 -10.16
C LEU A 829 6.63 47.34 -9.38
N PHE A 830 5.66 47.88 -8.68
CA PHE A 830 4.64 47.07 -7.98
C PHE A 830 3.52 46.70 -8.96
N ARG A 831 3.15 45.42 -8.99
CA ARG A 831 2.04 45.00 -9.83
C ARG A 831 0.99 44.22 -9.04
N GLY A 832 -0.28 44.52 -9.34
CA GLY A 832 -1.42 43.84 -8.75
C GLY A 832 -2.31 43.28 -9.84
N LYS A 833 -2.72 42.01 -9.72
CA LYS A 833 -3.75 41.43 -10.57
C LYS A 833 -5.05 41.40 -9.75
N PHE A 834 -6.03 42.15 -10.21
CA PHE A 834 -7.31 42.33 -9.53
C PHE A 834 -8.32 41.33 -10.11
N ASP A 835 -8.96 40.54 -9.28
CA ASP A 835 -9.98 39.58 -9.72
C ASP A 835 -11.23 40.31 -10.21
N ARG A 836 -11.70 41.31 -9.44
CA ARG A 836 -12.90 42.09 -9.79
C ARG A 836 -12.85 43.49 -9.14
N ILE A 837 -13.12 44.51 -9.95
CA ILE A 837 -13.29 45.94 -9.52
C ILE A 837 -14.66 46.38 -10.02
N ASP A 838 -15.55 46.77 -9.12
CA ASP A 838 -16.85 47.39 -9.45
C ASP A 838 -16.73 48.88 -9.23
N ILE A 839 -16.99 49.68 -10.26
CA ILE A 839 -17.05 51.17 -10.19
C ILE A 839 -18.50 51.53 -9.94
N LEU A 840 -18.74 52.32 -8.88
CA LEU A 840 -20.07 52.71 -8.44
C LEU A 840 -20.46 54.08 -9.00
N LYS A 841 -21.74 54.46 -8.91
CA LYS A 841 -22.29 55.73 -9.41
C LYS A 841 -21.64 56.95 -8.78
N ASP A 842 -21.15 56.87 -7.54
CA ASP A 842 -20.44 57.96 -6.86
C ASP A 842 -18.99 58.14 -7.33
N GLY A 843 -18.53 57.32 -8.29
CA GLY A 843 -17.18 57.35 -8.84
C GLY A 843 -16.16 56.60 -7.99
N THR A 844 -16.55 55.90 -6.92
CA THR A 844 -15.65 55.09 -6.09
C THR A 844 -15.64 53.64 -6.57
N ALA A 845 -14.64 52.86 -6.09
CA ALA A 845 -14.52 51.47 -6.44
C ALA A 845 -14.72 50.54 -5.24
N VAL A 846 -15.23 49.32 -5.51
CA VAL A 846 -15.22 48.20 -4.60
C VAL A 846 -14.35 47.09 -5.23
N ILE A 847 -13.36 46.59 -4.45
CA ILE A 847 -12.41 45.56 -4.91
C ILE A 847 -12.79 44.23 -4.29
N PHE A 848 -12.96 43.18 -5.11
CA PHE A 848 -13.26 41.83 -4.66
C PHE A 848 -12.12 40.90 -5.09
N ASP A 849 -11.79 39.94 -4.19
CA ASP A 849 -10.74 38.93 -4.43
C ASP A 849 -11.25 37.57 -3.92
N TYR A 850 -11.13 36.55 -4.75
CA TYR A 850 -11.64 35.20 -4.48
C TYR A 850 -10.59 34.30 -3.78
N LYS A 851 -10.97 33.76 -2.62
CA LYS A 851 -10.10 32.83 -1.87
C LYS A 851 -10.77 31.46 -1.71
N THR A 852 -10.07 30.40 -2.06
CA THR A 852 -10.58 29.02 -1.88
C THR A 852 -10.64 28.58 -0.42
N GLY A 853 -9.78 29.17 0.43
CA GLY A 853 -9.70 28.90 1.88
C GLY A 853 -10.80 29.58 2.70
N ARG A 854 -10.65 29.53 4.02
CA ARG A 854 -11.54 30.19 5.00
C ARG A 854 -11.15 31.66 5.17
N GLY A 855 -12.13 32.51 5.51
CA GLY A 855 -11.93 33.93 5.74
C GLY A 855 -11.16 34.28 7.02
N ASN A 856 -10.99 33.35 7.94
CA ASN A 856 -10.25 33.54 9.19
C ASN A 856 -8.79 33.93 8.89
N GLY A 857 -8.30 34.98 9.46
CA GLY A 857 -6.95 35.49 9.21
C GLY A 857 -6.81 36.52 8.11
N LEU A 858 -7.83 36.68 7.25
CA LEU A 858 -7.80 37.67 6.17
C LEU A 858 -8.12 39.10 6.63
N ALA A 859 -8.68 39.27 7.84
CA ALA A 859 -9.09 40.58 8.37
C ALA A 859 -7.89 41.55 8.53
N GLY A 860 -6.67 41.02 8.72
CA GLY A 860 -5.45 41.82 8.85
C GLY A 860 -4.57 41.85 7.61
N SER A 861 -5.01 41.22 6.51
CA SER A 861 -4.24 41.18 5.25
C SER A 861 -4.10 42.57 4.63
N MET A 862 -2.90 42.87 4.14
CA MET A 862 -2.56 44.11 3.44
C MET A 862 -2.80 44.02 1.92
N GLN A 863 -3.12 42.85 1.40
CA GLN A 863 -3.26 42.62 -0.05
C GLN A 863 -4.30 43.59 -0.68
N LEU A 864 -5.55 43.58 -0.21
CA LEU A 864 -6.60 44.41 -0.78
C LEU A 864 -6.42 45.91 -0.46
N PRO A 865 -6.03 46.30 0.76
CA PRO A 865 -5.64 47.70 0.99
C PRO A 865 -4.55 48.21 0.03
N ALA A 866 -3.52 47.40 -0.23
CA ALA A 866 -2.46 47.76 -1.18
C ALA A 866 -2.99 47.84 -2.63
N TYR A 867 -3.94 46.94 -2.99
CA TYR A 867 -4.63 47.08 -4.28
C TYR A 867 -5.39 48.44 -4.40
N ALA A 868 -6.01 48.89 -3.31
CA ALA A 868 -6.65 50.21 -3.28
C ALA A 868 -5.65 51.37 -3.55
N VAL A 869 -4.42 51.26 -2.95
CA VAL A 869 -3.32 52.21 -3.21
C VAL A 869 -2.93 52.18 -4.71
N LEU A 870 -2.78 50.98 -5.29
CA LEU A 870 -2.44 50.85 -6.71
C LEU A 870 -3.52 51.46 -7.61
N LEU A 871 -4.79 51.18 -7.33
CA LEU A 871 -5.92 51.71 -8.11
C LEU A 871 -5.97 53.27 -8.07
N GLU A 872 -5.82 53.82 -6.87
CA GLU A 872 -5.83 55.26 -6.70
C GLU A 872 -4.66 55.95 -7.43
N LYS A 873 -3.43 55.37 -7.25
CA LYS A 873 -2.22 55.96 -7.89
C LYS A 873 -2.24 55.80 -9.42
N ALA A 874 -2.73 54.69 -9.94
CA ALA A 874 -2.71 54.39 -11.38
C ALA A 874 -3.88 55.05 -12.16
N LYS A 875 -5.08 55.12 -11.56
CA LYS A 875 -6.29 55.52 -12.25
C LYS A 875 -7.01 56.73 -11.59
N GLY A 876 -6.56 57.20 -10.42
CA GLY A 876 -7.21 58.29 -9.67
C GLY A 876 -8.53 57.87 -9.03
N ILE A 877 -8.86 56.60 -8.98
CA ILE A 877 -10.16 56.09 -8.48
C ILE A 877 -10.00 55.72 -6.99
N LYS A 878 -10.77 56.39 -6.14
CA LYS A 878 -10.79 56.10 -4.70
C LYS A 878 -11.65 54.87 -4.42
N THR A 879 -11.20 54.07 -3.45
CA THR A 879 -11.85 52.83 -3.03
C THR A 879 -12.80 53.11 -1.86
N SER A 880 -14.11 52.79 -2.01
CA SER A 880 -15.12 52.86 -0.93
C SER A 880 -15.24 51.51 -0.21
N GLY A 881 -14.62 50.45 -0.75
CA GLY A 881 -14.63 49.14 -0.10
C GLY A 881 -13.76 48.13 -0.77
N TYR A 882 -13.39 47.11 0.03
CA TYR A 882 -12.75 45.90 -0.48
C TYR A 882 -13.20 44.68 0.34
N ALA A 883 -13.27 43.53 -0.30
CA ALA A 883 -13.66 42.31 0.38
C ALA A 883 -13.05 41.02 -0.24
N PHE A 884 -12.52 40.17 0.61
CA PHE A 884 -12.21 38.79 0.26
C PHE A 884 -13.50 37.95 0.30
N LEU A 885 -13.75 37.21 -0.76
CA LEU A 885 -14.87 36.29 -0.90
C LEU A 885 -14.33 34.86 -0.69
N SER A 886 -14.45 34.32 0.55
CA SER A 886 -13.84 33.05 0.98
C SER A 886 -14.81 31.87 0.77
N GLN A 887 -14.42 30.94 -0.10
CA GLN A 887 -15.30 29.88 -0.59
C GLN A 887 -15.57 28.79 0.45
N ALA A 888 -14.54 28.41 1.23
CA ALA A 888 -14.63 27.26 2.14
C ALA A 888 -15.69 27.43 3.24
N ASP A 889 -15.87 28.67 3.74
CA ASP A 889 -16.84 29.02 4.79
C ASP A 889 -17.92 29.99 4.32
N CYS A 890 -17.96 30.31 3.03
CA CYS A 890 -18.92 31.23 2.39
C CYS A 890 -19.00 32.55 3.15
N SER A 891 -17.83 33.19 3.38
CA SER A 891 -17.73 34.40 4.20
C SER A 891 -17.18 35.59 3.40
N VAL A 892 -17.61 36.81 3.81
CA VAL A 892 -17.15 38.10 3.29
C VAL A 892 -16.27 38.72 4.37
N THR A 893 -14.98 38.99 4.06
CA THR A 893 -14.03 39.60 5.00
C THR A 893 -13.38 40.83 4.36
N GLY A 894 -13.67 42.01 4.87
CA GLY A 894 -13.15 43.24 4.28
C GLY A 894 -13.55 44.48 5.03
N ARG A 895 -13.46 45.59 4.33
CA ARG A 895 -13.88 46.95 4.80
C ARG A 895 -14.76 47.56 3.75
N LEU A 896 -15.94 47.99 4.18
CA LEU A 896 -16.95 48.62 3.31
C LEU A 896 -17.40 49.91 3.97
N GLU A 897 -17.23 51.02 3.28
CA GLU A 897 -17.63 52.40 3.75
C GLU A 897 -18.35 53.14 2.62
N GLY A 898 -18.84 54.36 2.85
CA GLY A 898 -19.51 55.14 1.85
C GLY A 898 -20.72 54.39 1.25
N SER A 899 -20.92 54.51 -0.06
CA SER A 899 -22.01 53.87 -0.82
C SER A 899 -21.91 52.34 -0.74
N ALA A 900 -20.72 51.79 -0.88
CA ALA A 900 -20.49 50.35 -0.75
C ALA A 900 -20.90 49.83 0.63
N GLY A 901 -20.58 50.58 1.69
CA GLY A 901 -20.96 50.22 3.06
C GLY A 901 -22.47 50.33 3.32
N ALA A 902 -23.17 51.18 2.61
CA ALA A 902 -24.64 51.32 2.69
C ALA A 902 -25.34 50.18 1.96
N ILE A 903 -24.92 49.87 0.73
CA ILE A 903 -25.48 48.79 -0.12
C ILE A 903 -25.22 47.40 0.52
N LEU A 904 -24.01 47.15 0.97
CA LEU A 904 -23.57 45.86 1.49
C LEU A 904 -23.58 45.81 3.04
N ALA A 905 -24.47 46.61 3.68
CA ALA A 905 -24.55 46.75 5.14
C ALA A 905 -24.68 45.42 5.88
N ARG A 906 -25.41 44.45 5.32
CA ARG A 906 -25.62 43.10 5.87
C ARG A 906 -24.30 42.32 6.05
N TRP A 907 -23.33 42.55 5.18
CA TRP A 907 -22.02 41.84 5.18
C TRP A 907 -20.92 42.67 5.86
N LYS A 908 -21.20 43.89 6.29
CA LYS A 908 -20.26 44.80 6.96
C LYS A 908 -19.99 44.32 8.39
N LYS A 909 -18.75 43.86 8.65
CA LYS A 909 -18.33 43.47 10.00
C LYS A 909 -17.67 44.66 10.73
N ARG A 910 -17.94 44.81 12.02
CA ARG A 910 -17.25 45.77 12.87
C ARG A 910 -15.79 45.44 12.98
N SER A 911 -14.91 46.43 12.84
CA SER A 911 -13.45 46.25 12.95
C SER A 911 -12.86 47.48 13.66
N ARG A 912 -11.70 47.27 14.30
CA ARG A 912 -11.00 48.35 15.04
C ARG A 912 -10.47 49.44 14.11
N ASN A 913 -9.97 49.07 12.92
CA ASN A 913 -9.38 49.99 11.94
C ASN A 913 -10.37 50.18 10.80
N GLY A 914 -10.57 51.45 10.41
CA GLY A 914 -11.42 51.82 9.27
C GLY A 914 -10.77 51.51 7.92
N LEU A 915 -11.50 51.78 6.85
CA LEU A 915 -11.01 51.57 5.48
C LEU A 915 -9.78 52.46 5.21
N THR A 916 -9.87 53.74 5.55
CA THR A 916 -8.81 54.76 5.33
C THR A 916 -7.54 54.37 6.10
N ASP A 917 -7.68 53.95 7.37
CA ASP A 917 -6.55 53.53 8.21
C ASP A 917 -5.76 52.36 7.56
N MET A 918 -6.50 51.36 7.03
CA MET A 918 -5.89 50.20 6.41
C MET A 918 -5.21 50.57 5.08
N ILE A 919 -5.78 51.45 4.29
CA ILE A 919 -5.18 51.96 3.02
C ILE A 919 -3.89 52.75 3.33
N SER A 920 -3.92 53.63 4.35
CA SER A 920 -2.73 54.38 4.79
C SER A 920 -1.62 53.42 5.26
N LEU A 921 -1.95 52.46 6.10
CA LEU A 921 -0.99 51.43 6.58
C LEU A 921 -0.40 50.60 5.42
N ALA A 922 -1.22 50.27 4.42
CA ALA A 922 -0.75 49.58 3.22
C ALA A 922 0.22 50.41 2.39
N SER A 923 -0.07 51.74 2.26
CA SER A 923 0.82 52.70 1.58
C SER A 923 2.19 52.79 2.27
N GLU A 924 2.20 52.85 3.60
CA GLU A 924 3.43 52.83 4.40
C GLU A 924 4.19 51.51 4.23
N THR A 925 3.46 50.39 4.25
CA THR A 925 4.06 49.03 4.08
C THR A 925 4.69 48.87 2.68
N LEU A 926 4.02 49.41 1.62
CA LEU A 926 4.57 49.39 0.25
C LEU A 926 5.85 50.24 0.16
N GLY A 927 5.90 51.40 0.85
CA GLY A 927 7.10 52.24 0.92
C GLY A 927 8.23 51.52 1.59
N ALA A 928 7.98 50.88 2.74
CA ALA A 928 8.97 50.08 3.47
C ALA A 928 9.47 48.88 2.63
N MET A 929 8.57 48.24 1.91
CA MET A 929 8.89 47.11 1.02
C MET A 929 9.73 47.59 -0.17
N SER A 930 9.44 48.79 -0.70
CA SER A 930 10.25 49.43 -1.74
C SER A 930 11.68 49.68 -1.27
N UNK A 931 11.72 50.04 -0.14
CA UNK A 931 12.89 50.18 0.50
C UNK A 931 13.70 49.13 0.54
N SER A 932 13.21 48.11 1.04
CA SER A 932 13.85 46.74 1.18
C SER A 932 14.35 46.20 -0.17
N VAL A 933 13.53 46.33 -1.22
CA VAL A 933 13.89 45.88 -2.60
C VAL A 933 15.03 46.75 -3.18
N THR A 934 14.98 48.03 -2.98
CA THR A 934 16.00 48.95 -3.49
C THR A 934 17.36 48.71 -2.85
N GLU A 935 17.36 48.50 -1.52
CA GLU A 935 18.57 48.17 -0.74
C GLU A 935 19.01 46.72 -0.87
N SER A 936 18.21 45.90 -1.48
CA SER A 936 18.46 44.43 -1.56
C SER A 936 18.65 43.81 -0.18
N ARG A 937 17.78 44.18 0.78
CA ARG A 937 17.90 43.81 2.18
C ARG A 937 16.65 43.14 2.71
N PHE A 938 16.71 41.83 2.89
CA PHE A 938 15.57 41.01 3.34
C PHE A 938 15.99 40.17 4.56
N PRO A 939 16.12 40.81 5.76
CA PRO A 939 16.54 40.05 6.96
C PRO A 939 15.45 39.06 7.39
N PRO A 940 15.87 37.87 7.90
CA PRO A 940 14.90 36.96 8.52
C PRO A 940 14.35 37.56 9.82
N ASP A 941 13.04 37.37 10.05
CA ASP A 941 12.40 37.78 11.31
C ASP A 941 12.26 36.55 12.22
N TYR A 942 13.14 36.41 13.16
CA TYR A 942 13.16 35.28 14.11
C TYR A 942 12.15 35.46 15.27
N THR A 943 11.57 36.66 15.42
CA THR A 943 10.63 36.97 16.52
C THR A 943 9.21 36.43 16.22
N ASN A 944 8.89 36.20 14.95
CA ASN A 944 7.60 35.72 14.53
C ASN A 944 7.52 34.18 14.60
N THR A 945 7.41 33.65 15.83
CA THR A 945 7.44 32.21 16.10
C THR A 945 6.33 31.43 15.39
N GLU A 946 5.14 31.99 15.26
CA GLU A 946 4.01 31.34 14.56
C GLU A 946 4.31 31.12 13.06
N VAL A 947 4.85 32.12 12.40
CA VAL A 947 5.22 32.01 10.98
C VAL A 947 6.40 31.05 10.81
N CYS A 948 7.37 31.11 11.75
CA CYS A 948 8.54 30.26 11.70
C CYS A 948 8.21 28.77 11.89
N ARG A 949 7.24 28.45 12.75
CA ARG A 949 6.87 27.06 13.08
C ARG A 949 6.58 26.19 11.83
N TYR A 950 5.97 26.80 10.81
CA TYR A 950 5.59 26.10 9.58
C TYR A 950 6.32 26.64 8.34
N CYS A 951 7.48 27.29 8.55
CA CYS A 951 8.22 27.92 7.45
C CYS A 951 9.10 26.90 6.73
N GLU A 952 8.95 26.79 5.44
CA GLU A 952 9.71 25.91 4.58
C GLU A 952 11.19 26.30 4.41
N PHE A 953 11.56 27.51 4.87
CA PHE A 953 12.92 28.06 4.68
C PHE A 953 13.77 28.08 5.98
N GLN A 954 13.37 27.36 7.03
CA GLN A 954 14.05 27.36 8.34
C GLN A 954 15.53 26.99 8.23
N GLU A 955 15.86 25.97 7.41
CA GLU A 955 17.24 25.50 7.24
C GLU A 955 18.11 26.54 6.49
N ILE A 956 17.54 27.26 5.53
CA ILE A 956 18.23 28.30 4.76
C ILE A 956 18.45 29.56 5.62
N CYS A 957 17.43 29.98 6.39
CA CYS A 957 17.52 31.17 7.23
C CYS A 957 18.23 30.93 8.56
N ARG A 958 18.57 29.64 8.88
CA ARG A 958 19.33 29.24 10.09
C ARG A 958 18.60 29.61 11.38
N ARG A 959 17.27 29.49 11.42
CA ARG A 959 16.49 29.84 12.62
C ARG A 959 16.97 29.07 13.87
N LYS A 960 17.28 27.79 13.73
CA LYS A 960 17.71 26.91 14.83
C LYS A 960 19.03 27.35 15.47
N GLU A 961 19.82 28.16 14.76
CA GLU A 961 21.09 28.68 15.22
C GLU A 961 20.95 30.09 15.85
N SER A 962 19.74 30.66 15.84
CA SER A 962 19.47 32.00 16.35
C SER A 962 19.44 32.01 17.89
N PRO A 963 20.04 33.00 18.53
CA PRO A 963 19.96 33.12 20.00
C PRO A 963 18.52 33.32 20.53
N VAL A 964 17.60 33.77 19.70
CA VAL A 964 16.17 33.93 20.05
C VAL A 964 15.48 32.59 20.28
N THR A 965 15.96 31.52 19.62
CA THR A 965 15.38 30.18 19.80
C THR A 965 15.87 29.49 21.08
N VAL A 966 17.07 29.81 21.55
CA VAL A 966 17.64 29.20 22.74
C VAL A 966 16.88 29.65 24.00
N SER A 967 16.46 30.91 24.06
CA SER A 967 15.72 31.46 25.22
C SER A 967 14.27 30.97 25.29
N ALA A 968 13.69 30.51 24.16
CA ALA A 968 12.31 29.99 24.13
C ALA A 968 12.24 28.50 24.53
N GLU A 969 13.31 27.72 24.30
CA GLU A 969 13.38 26.31 24.66
C GLU A 969 13.74 26.08 26.14
N GLU A 970 14.54 26.96 26.73
CA GLU A 970 14.89 26.85 28.14
C GLU A 970 13.73 27.23 29.08
N GLY A 971 12.73 27.95 28.60
CA GLY A 971 11.57 28.37 29.41
C GLY A 971 10.45 27.34 29.54
N ASN A 972 10.53 26.24 28.78
CA ASN A 972 9.48 25.19 28.78
C ASN A 972 9.93 23.88 29.47
N GLY A 973 11.09 23.89 30.15
CA GLY A 973 11.66 22.69 30.76
C GLY A 973 11.17 22.36 32.18
N ASP A 974 10.43 23.27 32.84
CA ASP A 974 10.03 23.08 34.23
C ASP A 974 8.53 23.44 34.45
N ALA A 975 7.62 22.68 33.89
CA ALA A 975 6.23 22.63 34.36
C ALA A 975 5.58 21.32 33.92
N ASP A 976 5.61 20.34 34.86
CA ASP A 976 4.91 19.02 34.87
C ASP A 976 5.35 18.01 33.79
#